data_1c53c47585f33043ad826f2474d275a5
#
_entry.id   1c53c47585f33043ad826f2474d275a5
#
_cell.length_a   1.000
_cell.length_b   1.000
_cell.length_c   1.000
_cell.angle_alpha   90.00
_cell.angle_beta   90.00
_cell.angle_gamma   90.00
#
_symmetry.space_group_name_H-M   'P 1'
#
loop_
_entity.id
_entity.type
_entity.pdbx_description
1 polymer ?
#
loop_
_entity_poly.entity_id
_entity_poly.type
_entity_poly.pdbx_seq_one_letter_code
_entity_poly.pdbx_strand_id
1 'polypeptide(L)'
;MKWNDGDLVHGFRVSRMSHIEEVNADAYLMEHVKSGARLLYLDSDDDNKVFYICFRTTPDNSKGAPHIMEHSTLCGSRKYPLKEPFVELAKGSLNTFLNAITWPDKTMYPIASRNMVDFHNLMDVYLDAVFYPNCLKDPQILMQEGWHYELENKEAPLTYNGVVYNEMKGALSSPEAIMEDRATERLFPDNTYGVESGGDPEVIPMLSFREFTEFHRRFYHPSNSYIYLYGDMDIEKTLAYIDEEYLSHFDRRNVDSAVRTQSGFKKRVSATCPYGIAEQESEKGKAIHALYIAASDHMSTKESLAFRILNYVLIDMDGAPLKKAVLDAGLGSDLSGGYCDSYKQPVWTIEVTGSEVEKQEQFAQVIDGTLRTLALDGIDKDMLDAALNRTEFTSRENDYQGRPKGLFYGVRAMDLWLYDRDPMAALRYIDDIKELREGIQNGYFESLLLKYVIKNPHQVLITMKPEKGLTEKNNAATAEKLAAYKMSLTDEQLEDIVASTKALKKRQASMETEEALKTIPLLSREDLKREIEEEVLEEETVSGIRHFHYDIHTTGISYVTMYFDLYDLTEEEIPYAVLLSGMLRSLDTEKHSYTELARISNAYTGGISFQISCIGDINDASKYKPFMVARGKALTSKARQLMDLLGEVINHTSFRDTKRLKALLLEEKSEWDMTAFSRGHNLTMGRLASYFSKTAQFSEQAGMTFYYFLADLVKTYDGRAEEVAEKLSAVAKKIFTRSHMFFATTGETEEKQAVDRCLGLILDDMPEGEKKEAHLFDFPAKEINEAFLTSGKVQYVAKGGNFRDHGFTYTGALRVMETILRYEYLWKKVRVLGGAYGAFTQFLRDGTSLLCSYRDPNLKETLETYKDLPEYLETLELSEREMTKYVIGTMAADEIQLTPSMKGERAMLHYLNGNTREDRMRIRSEIISCEVKDIRALAPLVKSIIDDPYICCMGSEEKIQRDKALFRKVLSMPE
;
A
#
# COMPACT_ATOMS: atom_id res chain seq x y z
N MET A 1 15.04 -28.50 14.96
CA MET A 1 13.97 -29.26 14.23
C MET A 1 13.23 -30.18 15.17
N LYS A 2 11.87 -30.15 15.13
CA LYS A 2 11.00 -30.90 16.06
C LYS A 2 10.69 -32.33 15.62
N TRP A 3 10.63 -32.58 14.30
CA TRP A 3 10.22 -33.87 13.70
C TRP A 3 11.18 -34.33 12.61
N ASN A 4 11.04 -35.57 12.14
CA ASN A 4 11.82 -36.17 11.05
C ASN A 4 10.91 -36.48 9.85
N ASP A 5 11.52 -36.69 8.68
CA ASP A 5 10.80 -37.15 7.49
C ASP A 5 10.08 -38.48 7.76
N GLY A 6 8.81 -38.53 7.42
CA GLY A 6 7.92 -39.67 7.66
C GLY A 6 7.12 -39.65 8.96
N ASP A 7 7.48 -38.79 9.93
CA ASP A 7 6.74 -38.67 11.18
C ASP A 7 5.25 -38.30 10.94
N LEU A 8 4.38 -38.85 11.78
CA LEU A 8 2.93 -38.56 11.74
C LEU A 8 2.54 -37.78 12.98
N VAL A 9 1.99 -36.56 12.76
CA VAL A 9 1.60 -35.61 13.80
C VAL A 9 0.16 -35.19 13.53
N HIS A 10 -0.80 -35.53 14.40
CA HIS A 10 -2.22 -35.14 14.29
C HIS A 10 -2.78 -35.26 12.85
N GLY A 11 -2.63 -36.46 12.24
CA GLY A 11 -3.10 -36.72 10.87
C GLY A 11 -2.20 -36.20 9.75
N PHE A 12 -1.20 -35.37 10.05
CA PHE A 12 -0.24 -34.84 9.07
C PHE A 12 1.03 -35.69 9.04
N ARG A 13 1.46 -36.07 7.84
CA ARG A 13 2.75 -36.74 7.59
C ARG A 13 3.78 -35.70 7.16
N VAL A 14 4.90 -35.64 7.87
CA VAL A 14 6.06 -34.83 7.45
C VAL A 14 6.65 -35.49 6.19
N SER A 15 6.63 -34.77 5.09
CA SER A 15 7.17 -35.24 3.81
C SER A 15 8.56 -34.69 3.52
N ARG A 16 8.94 -33.59 4.13
CA ARG A 16 10.25 -32.97 4.02
C ARG A 16 10.47 -31.96 5.10
N MET A 17 11.71 -31.87 5.57
CA MET A 17 12.12 -30.77 6.46
C MET A 17 13.44 -30.13 6.00
N SER A 18 13.69 -28.88 6.31
CA SER A 18 14.93 -28.17 6.00
C SER A 18 15.04 -26.89 6.81
N HIS A 19 16.25 -26.59 7.30
CA HIS A 19 16.52 -25.23 7.77
C HIS A 19 16.70 -24.29 6.57
N ILE A 20 16.13 -23.08 6.63
CA ILE A 20 16.25 -22.04 5.60
C ILE A 20 16.93 -20.83 6.26
N GLU A 21 18.20 -20.65 5.94
CA GLU A 21 19.06 -19.60 6.52
C GLU A 21 18.51 -18.19 6.20
N GLU A 22 18.05 -17.98 4.98
CA GLU A 22 17.56 -16.70 4.47
C GLU A 22 16.39 -16.11 5.26
N VAL A 23 15.61 -16.96 5.89
CA VAL A 23 14.43 -16.55 6.69
C VAL A 23 14.56 -16.98 8.16
N ASN A 24 15.71 -17.55 8.53
CA ASN A 24 16.01 -18.07 9.87
C ASN A 24 14.86 -18.91 10.45
N ALA A 25 14.43 -19.94 9.71
CA ALA A 25 13.32 -20.78 10.12
C ALA A 25 13.55 -22.26 9.77
N ASP A 26 13.06 -23.14 10.64
CA ASP A 26 12.95 -24.57 10.34
C ASP A 26 11.65 -24.83 9.57
N ALA A 27 11.75 -25.27 8.33
CA ALA A 27 10.63 -25.49 7.44
C ALA A 27 10.20 -26.97 7.43
N TYR A 28 8.89 -27.21 7.58
CA TYR A 28 8.26 -28.52 7.53
C TYR A 28 7.19 -28.55 6.46
N LEU A 29 7.38 -29.36 5.43
CA LEU A 29 6.37 -29.64 4.42
C LEU A 29 5.61 -30.91 4.82
N MET A 30 4.29 -30.81 4.94
CA MET A 30 3.42 -31.85 5.45
C MET A 30 2.23 -32.10 4.52
N GLU A 31 1.66 -33.28 4.63
CA GLU A 31 0.41 -33.65 3.97
C GLU A 31 -0.54 -34.34 4.95
N HIS A 32 -1.78 -33.86 5.04
CA HIS A 32 -2.81 -34.51 5.83
C HIS A 32 -3.26 -35.81 5.14
N VAL A 33 -3.01 -36.95 5.79
CA VAL A 33 -3.12 -38.30 5.18
C VAL A 33 -4.53 -38.60 4.67
N LYS A 34 -5.57 -38.26 5.47
CA LYS A 34 -6.96 -38.55 5.14
C LYS A 34 -7.51 -37.62 4.04
N SER A 35 -7.35 -36.32 4.19
CA SER A 35 -7.96 -35.34 3.28
C SER A 35 -7.09 -34.96 2.09
N GLY A 36 -5.76 -35.13 2.19
CA GLY A 36 -4.79 -34.72 1.17
C GLY A 36 -4.50 -33.22 1.19
N ALA A 37 -4.84 -32.50 2.26
CA ALA A 37 -4.45 -31.10 2.43
C ALA A 37 -2.93 -30.99 2.56
N ARG A 38 -2.35 -30.00 1.88
CA ARG A 38 -0.91 -29.68 1.96
C ARG A 38 -0.69 -28.63 3.01
N LEU A 39 0.40 -28.74 3.79
CA LEU A 39 0.76 -27.75 4.81
C LEU A 39 2.26 -27.46 4.75
N LEU A 40 2.61 -26.17 4.79
CA LEU A 40 3.96 -25.67 5.02
C LEU A 40 3.98 -24.91 6.34
N TYR A 41 4.82 -25.37 7.28
CA TYR A 41 5.08 -24.65 8.52
C TYR A 41 6.52 -24.14 8.54
N LEU A 42 6.68 -22.84 8.81
CA LEU A 42 7.97 -22.22 9.08
C LEU A 42 8.05 -21.90 10.58
N ASP A 43 8.81 -22.70 11.31
CA ASP A 43 9.09 -22.52 12.75
C ASP A 43 10.13 -21.42 12.92
N SER A 44 9.74 -20.30 13.49
CA SER A 44 10.55 -19.11 13.70
C SER A 44 10.24 -18.52 15.07
N ASP A 45 11.16 -17.77 15.65
CA ASP A 45 11.02 -17.03 16.90
C ASP A 45 10.19 -15.73 16.78
N ASP A 46 9.61 -15.48 15.62
CA ASP A 46 8.76 -14.31 15.38
C ASP A 46 7.39 -14.46 16.07
N ASP A 47 7.06 -13.52 16.94
CA ASP A 47 5.78 -13.50 17.67
C ASP A 47 4.58 -13.08 16.80
N ASN A 48 4.82 -12.57 15.58
CA ASN A 48 3.75 -12.22 14.63
C ASN A 48 3.37 -13.43 13.77
N LYS A 49 2.51 -14.26 14.32
CA LYS A 49 2.08 -15.52 13.72
C LYS A 49 1.22 -15.28 12.50
N VAL A 50 1.46 -16.06 11.45
CA VAL A 50 0.70 -16.00 10.20
C VAL A 50 0.07 -17.34 9.91
N PHE A 51 -1.20 -17.31 9.53
CA PHE A 51 -1.92 -18.42 8.91
C PHE A 51 -2.52 -17.95 7.60
N TYR A 52 -2.49 -18.79 6.60
CA TYR A 52 -3.44 -18.72 5.51
C TYR A 52 -3.88 -20.10 5.05
N ILE A 53 -5.10 -20.16 4.50
CA ILE A 53 -5.53 -21.24 3.63
C ILE A 53 -5.72 -20.70 2.22
N CYS A 54 -5.11 -21.37 1.24
CA CYS A 54 -5.17 -20.98 -0.16
C CYS A 54 -5.70 -22.16 -0.99
N PHE A 55 -6.56 -21.85 -1.95
CA PHE A 55 -7.07 -22.83 -2.92
C PHE A 55 -6.56 -22.46 -4.32
N ARG A 56 -6.15 -23.46 -5.09
CA ARG A 56 -5.90 -23.27 -6.52
C ARG A 56 -7.25 -23.16 -7.24
N THR A 57 -7.58 -21.93 -7.66
CA THR A 57 -8.85 -21.59 -8.31
C THR A 57 -8.58 -21.15 -9.74
N THR A 58 -8.89 -22.01 -10.70
CA THR A 58 -8.60 -21.81 -12.11
C THR A 58 -9.91 -21.62 -12.89
N PRO A 59 -10.40 -20.34 -13.01
CA PRO A 59 -11.59 -20.06 -13.79
C PRO A 59 -11.38 -20.33 -15.28
N ASP A 60 -12.47 -20.60 -15.98
CA ASP A 60 -12.51 -20.83 -17.42
C ASP A 60 -13.33 -19.74 -18.17
N ASN A 61 -13.79 -18.73 -17.44
CA ASN A 61 -14.54 -17.60 -17.98
C ASN A 61 -14.43 -16.38 -17.08
N SER A 62 -14.75 -15.17 -17.60
CA SER A 62 -14.66 -13.89 -16.91
C SER A 62 -15.92 -13.51 -16.12
N LYS A 63 -16.72 -14.48 -15.62
CA LYS A 63 -17.91 -14.20 -14.79
C LYS A 63 -17.59 -13.81 -13.35
N GLY A 64 -16.30 -13.76 -12.95
CA GLY A 64 -15.86 -13.34 -11.62
C GLY A 64 -16.17 -14.33 -10.48
N ALA A 65 -16.43 -15.60 -10.80
CA ALA A 65 -16.76 -16.60 -9.78
C ALA A 65 -15.70 -16.73 -8.66
N PRO A 66 -14.36 -16.67 -8.92
CA PRO A 66 -13.36 -16.68 -7.87
C PRO A 66 -13.49 -15.53 -6.89
N HIS A 67 -13.61 -14.31 -7.39
CA HIS A 67 -13.67 -13.06 -6.60
C HIS A 67 -15.00 -12.95 -5.82
N ILE A 68 -16.11 -13.24 -6.48
CA ILE A 68 -17.42 -13.26 -5.82
C ILE A 68 -17.46 -14.35 -4.73
N MET A 69 -16.83 -15.50 -4.95
CA MET A 69 -16.72 -16.56 -3.94
C MET A 69 -15.84 -16.14 -2.76
N GLU A 70 -14.75 -15.44 -3.02
CA GLU A 70 -13.90 -14.86 -1.98
C GLU A 70 -14.70 -14.01 -1.01
N HIS A 71 -15.43 -12.99 -1.52
CA HIS A 71 -16.29 -12.12 -0.72
C HIS A 71 -17.39 -12.93 0.00
N SER A 72 -18.06 -13.81 -0.74
CA SER A 72 -19.27 -14.51 -0.26
C SER A 72 -18.97 -15.52 0.85
N THR A 73 -17.79 -16.16 0.88
CA THR A 73 -17.42 -17.09 1.95
C THR A 73 -17.31 -16.38 3.31
N LEU A 74 -16.95 -15.10 3.30
CA LEU A 74 -16.84 -14.27 4.50
C LEU A 74 -18.18 -13.69 4.97
N CYS A 75 -19.30 -14.00 4.27
CA CYS A 75 -20.65 -13.58 4.62
C CYS A 75 -21.41 -14.63 5.43
N GLY A 76 -20.77 -15.18 6.45
CA GLY A 76 -21.35 -16.14 7.38
C GLY A 76 -21.07 -17.61 7.05
N SER A 77 -21.00 -18.40 8.11
CA SER A 77 -20.67 -19.82 8.03
C SER A 77 -21.45 -20.65 9.03
N ARG A 78 -21.18 -21.95 9.08
CA ARG A 78 -21.83 -22.92 9.97
C ARG A 78 -21.75 -22.52 11.45
N LYS A 79 -20.53 -22.16 11.94
CA LYS A 79 -20.31 -21.75 13.34
C LYS A 79 -20.65 -20.27 13.56
N TYR A 80 -20.52 -19.44 12.53
CA TYR A 80 -20.61 -17.98 12.61
C TYR A 80 -21.70 -17.45 11.67
N PRO A 81 -22.98 -17.53 12.07
CA PRO A 81 -24.13 -17.25 11.19
C PRO A 81 -24.46 -15.74 11.10
N LEU A 82 -23.45 -14.86 11.10
CA LEU A 82 -23.60 -13.43 10.87
C LEU A 82 -23.63 -13.12 9.38
N LYS A 83 -24.09 -11.92 9.03
CA LYS A 83 -24.00 -11.42 7.65
C LYS A 83 -22.57 -11.04 7.29
N GLU A 84 -21.83 -10.45 8.23
CA GLU A 84 -20.48 -9.93 8.03
C GLU A 84 -19.53 -10.29 9.20
N PRO A 85 -19.20 -11.58 9.41
CA PRO A 85 -18.27 -11.99 10.48
C PRO A 85 -16.90 -11.29 10.38
N PHE A 86 -16.43 -11.06 9.13
CA PHE A 86 -15.18 -10.36 8.85
C PHE A 86 -15.13 -8.96 9.47
N VAL A 87 -16.20 -8.18 9.30
CA VAL A 87 -16.29 -6.81 9.86
C VAL A 87 -16.31 -6.84 11.39
N GLU A 88 -17.01 -7.81 11.97
CA GLU A 88 -17.04 -7.96 13.43
C GLU A 88 -15.69 -8.37 14.02
N LEU A 89 -14.94 -9.22 13.33
CA LEU A 89 -13.54 -9.52 13.69
C LEU A 89 -12.64 -8.29 13.59
N ALA A 90 -12.71 -7.56 12.49
CA ALA A 90 -11.89 -6.36 12.29
C ALA A 90 -12.10 -5.29 13.40
N LYS A 91 -13.32 -5.23 13.97
CA LYS A 91 -13.65 -4.30 15.06
C LYS A 91 -13.08 -4.71 16.43
N GLY A 92 -12.81 -6.00 16.67
CA GLY A 92 -12.55 -6.52 18.01
C GLY A 92 -11.44 -7.56 18.11
N SER A 93 -10.47 -7.54 17.20
CA SER A 93 -9.31 -8.42 17.16
C SER A 93 -8.01 -7.61 17.31
N LEU A 94 -6.94 -8.27 17.76
CA LEU A 94 -5.57 -7.74 17.76
C LEU A 94 -4.82 -8.12 16.49
N ASN A 95 -5.55 -8.30 15.39
CA ASN A 95 -4.92 -8.69 14.15
C ASN A 95 -3.87 -7.67 13.68
N THR A 96 -2.76 -8.16 13.18
CA THR A 96 -1.75 -7.38 12.46
C THR A 96 -1.96 -7.46 10.95
N PHE A 97 -2.77 -8.44 10.51
CA PHE A 97 -3.24 -8.58 9.14
C PHE A 97 -4.54 -9.41 9.09
N LEU A 98 -5.51 -8.95 8.32
CA LEU A 98 -6.79 -9.62 8.11
C LEU A 98 -7.30 -9.26 6.72
N ASN A 99 -7.35 -10.22 5.78
CA ASN A 99 -7.81 -9.98 4.41
C ASN A 99 -8.22 -11.29 3.72
N ALA A 100 -8.77 -11.18 2.51
CA ALA A 100 -8.86 -12.25 1.51
C ALA A 100 -8.35 -11.68 0.18
N ILE A 101 -7.81 -12.52 -0.70
CA ILE A 101 -7.15 -12.06 -1.92
C ILE A 101 -7.38 -13.07 -3.04
N THR A 102 -7.88 -12.62 -4.17
CA THR A 102 -8.03 -13.40 -5.40
C THR A 102 -6.97 -13.01 -6.43
N TRP A 103 -6.28 -14.03 -6.96
CA TRP A 103 -5.38 -13.94 -8.11
C TRP A 103 -5.94 -14.75 -9.29
N PRO A 104 -5.35 -14.66 -10.48
CA PRO A 104 -5.84 -15.39 -11.65
C PRO A 104 -5.92 -16.91 -11.51
N ASP A 105 -5.19 -17.50 -10.56
CA ASP A 105 -5.07 -18.95 -10.40
C ASP A 105 -5.23 -19.46 -8.97
N LYS A 106 -5.41 -18.57 -8.01
CA LYS A 106 -5.56 -18.91 -6.58
C LYS A 106 -6.41 -17.91 -5.83
N THR A 107 -7.03 -18.36 -4.74
CA THR A 107 -7.72 -17.52 -3.76
C THR A 107 -7.19 -17.85 -2.37
N MET A 108 -6.74 -16.84 -1.64
CA MET A 108 -6.04 -16.96 -0.35
C MET A 108 -6.79 -16.19 0.74
N TYR A 109 -6.84 -16.77 1.93
CA TYR A 109 -7.48 -16.23 3.13
C TYR A 109 -6.43 -16.09 4.24
N PRO A 110 -5.66 -14.98 4.26
CA PRO A 110 -4.57 -14.76 5.20
C PRO A 110 -5.02 -14.00 6.45
N ILE A 111 -4.47 -14.41 7.59
CA ILE A 111 -4.56 -13.67 8.86
C ILE A 111 -3.19 -13.63 9.54
N ALA A 112 -2.97 -12.61 10.38
CA ALA A 112 -1.83 -12.56 11.28
C ALA A 112 -2.20 -11.90 12.61
N SER A 113 -1.61 -12.41 13.69
CA SER A 113 -1.74 -11.83 15.03
C SER A 113 -0.54 -12.17 15.92
N ARG A 114 -0.16 -11.22 16.76
CA ARG A 114 0.87 -11.44 17.79
C ARG A 114 0.30 -12.13 19.05
N ASN A 115 -1.01 -12.08 19.22
CA ASN A 115 -1.71 -12.73 20.33
C ASN A 115 -2.16 -14.14 19.92
N MET A 116 -1.79 -15.17 20.70
CA MET A 116 -2.07 -16.58 20.34
C MET A 116 -3.56 -16.92 20.39
N VAL A 117 -4.32 -16.33 21.33
CA VAL A 117 -5.77 -16.57 21.44
C VAL A 117 -6.48 -15.96 20.24
N ASP A 118 -6.12 -14.71 19.89
CA ASP A 118 -6.64 -14.01 18.73
C ASP A 118 -6.31 -14.76 17.42
N PHE A 119 -5.07 -15.23 17.28
CA PHE A 119 -4.63 -16.02 16.14
C PHE A 119 -5.50 -17.27 15.91
N HIS A 120 -5.79 -18.02 17.00
CA HIS A 120 -6.67 -19.19 16.92
C HIS A 120 -8.11 -18.80 16.59
N ASN A 121 -8.63 -17.73 17.17
CA ASN A 121 -9.97 -17.23 16.88
C ASN A 121 -10.12 -16.88 15.40
N LEU A 122 -9.16 -16.14 14.85
CA LEU A 122 -9.15 -15.74 13.44
C LEU A 122 -9.03 -16.96 12.52
N MET A 123 -8.14 -17.90 12.84
CA MET A 123 -7.96 -19.13 12.08
C MET A 123 -9.24 -19.98 12.04
N ASP A 124 -9.93 -20.14 13.17
CA ASP A 124 -11.18 -20.92 13.25
C ASP A 124 -12.28 -20.29 12.40
N VAL A 125 -12.47 -18.97 12.50
CA VAL A 125 -13.47 -18.26 11.67
C VAL A 125 -13.19 -18.44 10.18
N TYR A 126 -11.93 -18.35 9.75
CA TYR A 126 -11.55 -18.48 8.35
C TYR A 126 -11.68 -19.91 7.82
N LEU A 127 -11.30 -20.90 8.64
CA LEU A 127 -11.47 -22.32 8.26
C LEU A 127 -12.96 -22.69 8.12
N ASP A 128 -13.82 -22.24 9.06
CA ASP A 128 -15.25 -22.50 8.97
C ASP A 128 -15.90 -21.75 7.78
N ALA A 129 -15.45 -20.53 7.51
CA ALA A 129 -15.91 -19.72 6.38
C ALA A 129 -15.63 -20.41 5.04
N VAL A 130 -14.41 -20.92 4.80
CA VAL A 130 -14.05 -21.50 3.51
C VAL A 130 -14.63 -22.90 3.31
N PHE A 131 -14.79 -23.71 4.36
CA PHE A 131 -15.28 -25.09 4.24
C PHE A 131 -16.80 -25.22 4.36
N TYR A 132 -17.44 -24.33 5.15
CA TYR A 132 -18.87 -24.43 5.44
C TYR A 132 -19.62 -23.09 5.29
N PRO A 133 -19.44 -22.34 4.18
CA PRO A 133 -20.05 -21.03 4.00
C PRO A 133 -21.56 -21.09 3.82
N ASN A 134 -22.27 -20.07 4.30
CA ASN A 134 -23.70 -19.92 4.14
C ASN A 134 -24.10 -19.55 2.71
N CYS A 135 -23.22 -18.96 1.92
CA CYS A 135 -23.47 -18.55 0.54
C CYS A 135 -23.88 -19.70 -0.40
N LEU A 136 -23.61 -20.96 -0.02
CA LEU A 136 -24.02 -22.12 -0.80
C LEU A 136 -25.53 -22.43 -0.66
N LYS A 137 -26.21 -21.84 0.33
CA LYS A 137 -27.62 -22.08 0.65
C LYS A 137 -28.46 -20.82 0.50
N ASP A 138 -27.86 -19.65 0.64
CA ASP A 138 -28.54 -18.36 0.62
C ASP A 138 -28.18 -17.55 -0.64
N PRO A 139 -29.06 -17.49 -1.65
CA PRO A 139 -28.79 -16.74 -2.87
C PRO A 139 -28.71 -15.22 -2.67
N GLN A 140 -29.23 -14.68 -1.56
CA GLN A 140 -29.12 -13.25 -1.27
C GLN A 140 -27.66 -12.80 -1.03
N ILE A 141 -26.77 -13.73 -0.62
CA ILE A 141 -25.34 -13.45 -0.50
C ILE A 141 -24.72 -13.19 -1.87
N LEU A 142 -25.01 -14.04 -2.87
CA LEU A 142 -24.58 -13.80 -4.25
C LEU A 142 -25.15 -12.48 -4.80
N MET A 143 -26.40 -12.15 -4.47
CA MET A 143 -27.03 -10.90 -4.91
C MET A 143 -26.33 -9.68 -4.29
N GLN A 144 -25.93 -9.75 -3.04
CA GLN A 144 -25.22 -8.69 -2.34
C GLN A 144 -23.78 -8.55 -2.83
N GLU A 145 -23.00 -9.62 -2.78
CA GLU A 145 -21.56 -9.59 -3.06
C GLU A 145 -21.23 -9.66 -4.55
N GLY A 146 -22.00 -10.43 -5.32
CA GLY A 146 -21.79 -10.60 -6.75
C GLY A 146 -22.52 -9.57 -7.60
N TRP A 147 -23.76 -9.92 -7.96
CA TRP A 147 -24.59 -9.06 -8.80
C TRP A 147 -26.08 -9.40 -8.65
N HIS A 148 -26.95 -8.41 -8.94
CA HIS A 148 -28.39 -8.58 -9.05
C HIS A 148 -29.01 -7.51 -9.96
N TYR A 149 -30.24 -7.77 -10.43
CA TYR A 149 -31.09 -6.73 -10.99
C TYR A 149 -31.66 -5.88 -9.86
N GLU A 150 -31.40 -4.56 -9.89
CA GLU A 150 -31.98 -3.60 -8.96
C GLU A 150 -33.14 -2.85 -9.62
N LEU A 151 -34.30 -2.87 -8.99
CA LEU A 151 -35.51 -2.16 -9.42
C LEU A 151 -36.27 -1.66 -8.18
N GLU A 152 -36.23 -0.36 -7.89
CA GLU A 152 -36.88 0.20 -6.70
C GLU A 152 -38.42 0.20 -6.78
N ASN A 153 -38.94 0.47 -7.97
CA ASN A 153 -40.37 0.42 -8.32
C ASN A 153 -40.48 0.19 -9.82
N LYS A 154 -41.70 -0.08 -10.32
CA LYS A 154 -41.92 -0.40 -11.74
C LYS A 154 -41.56 0.74 -12.70
N GLU A 155 -41.58 1.99 -12.25
CA GLU A 155 -41.26 3.18 -13.05
C GLU A 155 -39.75 3.44 -13.11
N ALA A 156 -39.00 3.06 -12.09
CA ALA A 156 -37.54 3.26 -11.98
C ALA A 156 -36.79 2.52 -13.12
N PRO A 157 -35.60 2.98 -13.52
CA PRO A 157 -34.75 2.25 -14.45
C PRO A 157 -34.29 0.92 -13.82
N LEU A 158 -34.25 -0.14 -14.63
CA LEU A 158 -33.60 -1.40 -14.22
C LEU A 158 -32.08 -1.24 -14.32
N THR A 159 -31.36 -1.61 -13.26
CA THR A 159 -29.89 -1.51 -13.22
C THR A 159 -29.27 -2.82 -12.72
N TYR A 160 -27.97 -3.01 -13.02
CA TYR A 160 -27.16 -4.00 -12.33
C TYR A 160 -26.58 -3.39 -11.06
N ASN A 161 -26.55 -4.14 -9.97
CA ASN A 161 -25.90 -3.75 -8.72
C ASN A 161 -25.27 -4.99 -8.03
N GLY A 162 -24.29 -4.78 -7.15
CA GLY A 162 -23.57 -5.79 -6.40
C GLY A 162 -22.15 -5.28 -6.04
N VAL A 163 -21.59 -5.77 -4.95
CA VAL A 163 -20.28 -5.28 -4.46
C VAL A 163 -19.20 -5.50 -5.51
N VAL A 164 -18.92 -6.76 -5.89
CA VAL A 164 -17.90 -7.10 -6.87
C VAL A 164 -18.20 -6.53 -8.25
N TYR A 165 -19.48 -6.51 -8.68
CA TYR A 165 -19.84 -5.87 -9.95
C TYR A 165 -19.42 -4.39 -9.99
N ASN A 166 -19.72 -3.64 -8.94
CA ASN A 166 -19.38 -2.21 -8.85
C ASN A 166 -17.87 -2.00 -8.70
N GLU A 167 -17.20 -2.85 -7.92
CA GLU A 167 -15.76 -2.82 -7.74
C GLU A 167 -15.02 -3.04 -9.07
N MET A 168 -15.38 -4.08 -9.81
CA MET A 168 -14.74 -4.39 -11.10
C MET A 168 -15.07 -3.35 -12.16
N LYS A 169 -16.26 -2.75 -12.13
CA LYS A 169 -16.58 -1.60 -12.97
C LYS A 169 -15.68 -0.40 -12.69
N GLY A 170 -15.29 -0.21 -11.44
CA GLY A 170 -14.30 0.79 -11.03
C GLY A 170 -12.87 0.40 -11.41
N ALA A 171 -12.46 -0.83 -11.14
CA ALA A 171 -11.11 -1.33 -11.43
C ALA A 171 -10.79 -1.29 -12.93
N LEU A 172 -11.68 -1.79 -13.79
CA LEU A 172 -11.53 -1.77 -15.25
C LEU A 172 -11.92 -0.42 -15.89
N SER A 173 -11.79 0.68 -15.15
CA SER A 173 -11.93 2.04 -15.71
C SER A 173 -10.59 2.70 -16.03
N SER A 174 -9.47 2.19 -15.51
CA SER A 174 -8.13 2.71 -15.84
C SER A 174 -7.62 2.09 -17.15
N PRO A 175 -6.89 2.86 -17.97
CA PRO A 175 -6.33 2.35 -19.23
C PRO A 175 -5.32 1.22 -18.99
N GLU A 176 -4.55 1.26 -17.89
CA GLU A 176 -3.57 0.24 -17.53
C GLU A 176 -4.25 -1.10 -17.19
N ALA A 177 -5.32 -1.09 -16.39
CA ALA A 177 -6.07 -2.30 -16.05
C ALA A 177 -6.75 -2.92 -17.29
N ILE A 178 -7.33 -2.10 -18.16
CA ILE A 178 -7.90 -2.56 -19.44
C ILE A 178 -6.78 -3.17 -20.31
N MET A 179 -5.60 -2.53 -20.34
CA MET A 179 -4.46 -3.01 -21.12
C MET A 179 -3.98 -4.38 -20.63
N GLU A 180 -3.81 -4.54 -19.30
CA GLU A 180 -3.39 -5.80 -18.70
C GLU A 180 -4.38 -6.93 -19.02
N ASP A 181 -5.69 -6.71 -18.82
CA ASP A 181 -6.73 -7.67 -19.16
C ASP A 181 -6.68 -8.07 -20.64
N ARG A 182 -6.64 -7.09 -21.54
CA ARG A 182 -6.61 -7.34 -22.98
C ARG A 182 -5.30 -7.96 -23.48
N ALA A 183 -4.18 -7.69 -22.82
CA ALA A 183 -2.88 -8.30 -23.13
C ALA A 183 -2.82 -9.75 -22.65
N THR A 184 -3.26 -10.05 -21.41
CA THR A 184 -3.25 -11.40 -20.86
C THR A 184 -4.23 -12.33 -21.57
N GLU A 185 -5.43 -11.83 -21.94
CA GLU A 185 -6.38 -12.55 -22.81
C GLU A 185 -5.70 -13.06 -24.09
N ARG A 186 -4.86 -12.24 -24.71
CA ARG A 186 -4.17 -12.57 -25.96
C ARG A 186 -2.89 -13.37 -25.74
N LEU A 187 -2.23 -13.21 -24.61
CA LEU A 187 -0.99 -13.90 -24.28
C LEU A 187 -1.26 -15.35 -23.83
N PHE A 188 -2.42 -15.59 -23.19
CA PHE A 188 -2.81 -16.89 -22.62
C PHE A 188 -4.20 -17.38 -23.06
N PRO A 189 -4.50 -17.45 -24.36
CA PRO A 189 -5.85 -17.72 -24.87
C PRO A 189 -6.43 -19.08 -24.49
N ASP A 190 -5.58 -20.05 -24.08
CA ASP A 190 -5.98 -21.44 -23.87
C ASP A 190 -5.93 -21.88 -22.38
N ASN A 191 -5.72 -20.91 -21.44
CA ASN A 191 -5.65 -21.26 -20.02
C ASN A 191 -6.31 -20.18 -19.13
N THR A 192 -6.23 -20.38 -17.81
CA THR A 192 -6.89 -19.53 -16.79
C THR A 192 -6.42 -18.07 -16.79
N TYR A 193 -5.21 -17.77 -17.28
CA TYR A 193 -4.70 -16.39 -17.33
C TYR A 193 -5.31 -15.55 -18.48
N GLY A 194 -5.97 -16.20 -19.43
CA GLY A 194 -6.68 -15.52 -20.52
C GLY A 194 -8.11 -15.07 -20.17
N VAL A 195 -8.52 -15.19 -18.89
CA VAL A 195 -9.81 -14.72 -18.40
C VAL A 195 -9.62 -13.83 -17.19
N GLU A 196 -10.52 -12.85 -16.99
CA GLU A 196 -10.49 -11.95 -15.85
C GLU A 196 -11.09 -12.66 -14.62
N SER A 197 -10.25 -13.04 -13.68
CA SER A 197 -10.65 -13.77 -12.46
C SER A 197 -11.49 -12.91 -11.51
N GLY A 198 -11.26 -11.60 -11.50
CA GLY A 198 -12.06 -10.62 -10.78
C GLY A 198 -13.47 -10.46 -11.35
N GLY A 199 -13.60 -10.71 -12.63
CA GLY A 199 -14.84 -10.62 -13.40
C GLY A 199 -14.93 -9.38 -14.28
N ASP A 200 -15.33 -9.60 -15.54
CA ASP A 200 -15.64 -8.52 -16.47
C ASP A 200 -17.09 -8.04 -16.19
N PRO A 201 -17.33 -6.75 -15.92
CA PRO A 201 -18.66 -6.20 -15.65
C PRO A 201 -19.71 -6.50 -16.74
N GLU A 202 -19.29 -6.72 -18.00
CA GLU A 202 -20.19 -7.12 -19.07
C GLU A 202 -20.60 -8.60 -18.97
N VAL A 203 -19.81 -9.41 -18.31
CA VAL A 203 -19.95 -10.88 -18.22
C VAL A 203 -20.41 -11.33 -16.84
N ILE A 204 -20.06 -10.64 -15.74
CA ILE A 204 -20.50 -10.94 -14.36
C ILE A 204 -22.01 -11.21 -14.29
N PRO A 205 -22.91 -10.41 -14.95
CA PRO A 205 -24.36 -10.65 -14.90
C PRO A 205 -24.84 -11.97 -15.54
N MET A 206 -23.93 -12.76 -16.10
CA MET A 206 -24.24 -14.10 -16.62
C MET A 206 -23.94 -15.22 -15.61
N LEU A 207 -23.37 -14.89 -14.41
CA LEU A 207 -23.12 -15.88 -13.37
C LEU A 207 -24.41 -16.29 -12.68
N SER A 208 -24.77 -17.55 -12.82
CA SER A 208 -25.91 -18.12 -12.12
C SER A 208 -25.54 -18.63 -10.72
N PHE A 209 -26.52 -18.69 -9.81
CA PHE A 209 -26.32 -19.26 -8.46
C PHE A 209 -25.83 -20.72 -8.52
N ARG A 210 -26.27 -21.49 -9.52
CA ARG A 210 -25.79 -22.86 -9.72
C ARG A 210 -24.32 -22.91 -10.08
N GLU A 211 -23.87 -22.12 -11.03
CA GLU A 211 -22.44 -22.06 -11.42
C GLU A 211 -21.57 -21.58 -10.25
N PHE A 212 -22.05 -20.57 -9.52
CA PHE A 212 -21.42 -20.05 -8.32
C PHE A 212 -21.23 -21.13 -7.24
N THR A 213 -22.28 -21.88 -6.89
CA THR A 213 -22.17 -22.95 -5.89
C THR A 213 -21.33 -24.13 -6.37
N GLU A 214 -21.38 -24.44 -7.69
CA GLU A 214 -20.53 -25.49 -8.28
C GLU A 214 -19.05 -25.12 -8.24
N PHE A 215 -18.71 -23.83 -8.40
CA PHE A 215 -17.34 -23.34 -8.28
C PHE A 215 -16.75 -23.66 -6.91
N HIS A 216 -17.47 -23.37 -5.82
CA HIS A 216 -17.06 -23.75 -4.47
C HIS A 216 -16.88 -25.26 -4.34
N ARG A 217 -17.90 -26.05 -4.74
CA ARG A 217 -17.84 -27.51 -4.66
C ARG A 217 -16.66 -28.10 -5.43
N ARG A 218 -16.26 -27.47 -6.53
CA ARG A 218 -15.12 -27.92 -7.35
C ARG A 218 -13.81 -27.62 -6.66
N PHE A 219 -13.57 -26.39 -6.20
CA PHE A 219 -12.23 -25.92 -5.80
C PHE A 219 -11.98 -25.87 -4.29
N TYR A 220 -13.02 -25.65 -3.46
CA TYR A 220 -12.86 -25.44 -2.01
C TYR A 220 -12.93 -26.77 -1.26
N HIS A 221 -11.90 -27.58 -1.48
CA HIS A 221 -11.76 -28.87 -0.83
C HIS A 221 -10.34 -29.04 -0.27
N PRO A 222 -10.17 -29.69 0.91
CA PRO A 222 -8.84 -29.86 1.50
C PRO A 222 -7.79 -30.44 0.55
N SER A 223 -8.14 -31.40 -0.32
CA SER A 223 -7.21 -31.97 -1.30
C SER A 223 -6.68 -30.95 -2.34
N ASN A 224 -7.31 -29.77 -2.44
CA ASN A 224 -6.90 -28.65 -3.29
C ASN A 224 -6.35 -27.49 -2.49
N SER A 225 -6.23 -27.61 -1.16
CA SER A 225 -5.77 -26.55 -0.29
C SER A 225 -4.26 -26.58 -0.05
N TYR A 226 -3.74 -25.38 0.21
CA TYR A 226 -2.39 -25.09 0.66
C TYR A 226 -2.50 -24.31 1.95
N ILE A 227 -2.18 -24.95 3.07
CA ILE A 227 -2.21 -24.34 4.41
C ILE A 227 -0.79 -23.87 4.74
N TYR A 228 -0.66 -22.67 5.23
CA TYR A 228 0.61 -22.11 5.65
C TYR A 228 0.52 -21.63 7.10
N LEU A 229 1.55 -21.94 7.87
CA LEU A 229 1.74 -21.51 9.24
C LEU A 229 3.16 -20.94 9.40
N TYR A 230 3.30 -19.84 10.14
CA TYR A 230 4.56 -19.18 10.42
C TYR A 230 4.59 -18.62 11.83
N GLY A 231 5.75 -18.70 12.46
CA GLY A 231 6.05 -18.02 13.74
C GLY A 231 6.08 -18.96 14.95
N ASP A 232 6.23 -18.33 16.11
CA ASP A 232 6.34 -19.01 17.41
C ASP A 232 4.96 -19.46 17.93
N MET A 233 4.53 -20.62 17.60
CA MET A 233 3.23 -21.14 18.03
C MET A 233 3.31 -22.53 18.66
N ASP A 234 2.31 -22.88 19.45
CA ASP A 234 2.09 -24.28 19.87
C ASP A 234 1.55 -25.07 18.65
N ILE A 235 2.47 -25.47 17.80
CA ILE A 235 2.14 -26.09 16.52
C ILE A 235 1.38 -27.40 16.70
N GLU A 236 1.65 -28.19 17.76
CA GLU A 236 0.96 -29.47 17.97
C GLU A 236 -0.51 -29.26 18.27
N LYS A 237 -0.86 -28.26 19.13
CA LYS A 237 -2.26 -27.88 19.37
C LYS A 237 -2.92 -27.31 18.12
N THR A 238 -2.18 -26.52 17.33
CA THR A 238 -2.70 -25.94 16.09
C THR A 238 -3.01 -27.04 15.06
N LEU A 239 -2.12 -28.00 14.85
CA LEU A 239 -2.34 -29.13 13.96
C LEU A 239 -3.47 -30.04 14.43
N ALA A 240 -3.53 -30.36 15.76
CA ALA A 240 -4.63 -31.12 16.35
C ALA A 240 -5.99 -30.45 16.07
N TYR A 241 -6.08 -29.13 16.29
CA TYR A 241 -7.30 -28.36 16.04
C TYR A 241 -7.73 -28.39 14.57
N ILE A 242 -6.81 -28.16 13.64
CA ILE A 242 -7.09 -28.19 12.19
C ILE A 242 -7.55 -29.60 11.77
N ASP A 243 -6.92 -30.67 12.28
CA ASP A 243 -7.33 -32.05 12.00
C ASP A 243 -8.73 -32.34 12.56
N GLU A 244 -8.91 -32.19 13.91
CA GLU A 244 -10.11 -32.61 14.61
C GLU A 244 -11.37 -31.85 14.19
N GLU A 245 -11.28 -30.53 14.04
CA GLU A 245 -12.42 -29.67 13.75
C GLU A 245 -12.76 -29.59 12.24
N TYR A 246 -11.77 -29.83 11.36
CA TYR A 246 -11.97 -29.62 9.93
C TYR A 246 -11.52 -30.79 9.07
N LEU A 247 -10.22 -31.12 8.98
CA LEU A 247 -9.69 -31.96 7.92
C LEU A 247 -10.08 -33.43 8.07
N SER A 248 -10.25 -33.94 9.29
CA SER A 248 -10.70 -35.32 9.56
C SER A 248 -12.11 -35.61 9.01
N HIS A 249 -12.90 -34.58 8.69
CA HIS A 249 -14.24 -34.73 8.14
C HIS A 249 -14.26 -34.93 6.61
N PHE A 250 -13.12 -34.80 5.94
CA PHE A 250 -12.99 -34.92 4.49
C PHE A 250 -12.13 -36.10 4.10
N ASP A 251 -12.57 -36.83 3.06
CA ASP A 251 -11.75 -37.84 2.42
C ASP A 251 -11.01 -37.25 1.22
N ARG A 252 -9.84 -37.83 0.91
CA ARG A 252 -9.04 -37.42 -0.26
C ARG A 252 -9.85 -37.59 -1.54
N ARG A 253 -9.80 -36.59 -2.40
CA ARG A 253 -10.35 -36.64 -3.76
C ARG A 253 -9.40 -35.99 -4.76
N ASN A 254 -9.52 -36.36 -6.02
CA ASN A 254 -8.82 -35.67 -7.10
C ASN A 254 -9.62 -34.41 -7.49
N VAL A 255 -8.92 -33.27 -7.52
CA VAL A 255 -9.48 -31.97 -7.95
C VAL A 255 -8.71 -31.52 -9.19
N ASP A 256 -9.40 -31.41 -10.32
CA ASP A 256 -8.82 -30.88 -11.55
C ASP A 256 -8.74 -29.35 -11.46
N SER A 257 -7.61 -28.85 -10.94
CA SER A 257 -7.30 -27.44 -10.73
C SER A 257 -5.94 -27.03 -11.29
N ALA A 258 -5.22 -27.94 -11.95
CA ALA A 258 -3.87 -27.66 -12.43
C ALA A 258 -3.90 -26.55 -13.51
N VAL A 259 -3.01 -25.58 -13.36
CA VAL A 259 -2.81 -24.53 -14.38
C VAL A 259 -2.13 -25.17 -15.60
N ARG A 260 -2.76 -25.03 -16.76
CA ARG A 260 -2.22 -25.55 -18.03
C ARG A 260 -1.17 -24.59 -18.58
N THR A 261 -0.10 -25.11 -19.16
CA THR A 261 0.92 -24.30 -19.84
C THR A 261 0.37 -23.85 -21.19
N GLN A 262 0.45 -22.55 -21.47
CA GLN A 262 0.14 -22.00 -22.79
C GLN A 262 1.20 -22.40 -23.79
N SER A 263 0.78 -22.92 -24.94
CA SER A 263 1.71 -23.23 -26.05
C SER A 263 2.30 -21.95 -26.63
N GLY A 264 3.61 -21.97 -26.90
CA GLY A 264 4.31 -20.83 -27.48
C GLY A 264 3.77 -20.43 -28.85
N PHE A 265 3.82 -19.15 -29.17
CA PHE A 265 3.38 -18.59 -30.45
C PHE A 265 4.39 -18.85 -31.57
N LYS A 266 3.92 -18.80 -32.80
CA LYS A 266 4.79 -18.84 -33.99
C LYS A 266 5.37 -17.46 -34.36
N LYS A 267 4.68 -16.37 -33.95
CA LYS A 267 5.05 -14.98 -34.14
C LYS A 267 4.40 -14.11 -33.08
N ARG A 268 4.96 -12.93 -32.83
CA ARG A 268 4.38 -11.90 -31.98
C ARG A 268 2.96 -11.54 -32.46
N VAL A 269 2.04 -11.39 -31.53
CA VAL A 269 0.69 -10.89 -31.76
C VAL A 269 0.68 -9.38 -31.53
N SER A 270 0.03 -8.62 -32.40
CA SER A 270 -0.15 -7.17 -32.23
C SER A 270 -1.64 -6.84 -32.17
N ALA A 271 -2.02 -5.93 -31.28
CA ALA A 271 -3.40 -5.49 -31.10
C ALA A 271 -3.47 -3.99 -30.76
N THR A 272 -4.59 -3.37 -31.10
CA THR A 272 -4.95 -2.03 -30.66
C THR A 272 -6.32 -2.10 -29.99
N CYS A 273 -6.43 -1.59 -28.76
CA CYS A 273 -7.64 -1.60 -27.94
C CYS A 273 -8.03 -0.16 -27.57
N PRO A 274 -9.31 0.21 -27.66
CA PRO A 274 -9.75 1.54 -27.24
C PRO A 274 -9.88 1.62 -25.70
N TYR A 275 -9.70 2.84 -25.18
CA TYR A 275 -10.06 3.20 -23.81
C TYR A 275 -10.70 4.59 -23.77
N GLY A 276 -11.59 4.84 -22.80
CA GLY A 276 -12.37 6.07 -22.72
C GLY A 276 -11.57 7.23 -22.12
N ILE A 277 -11.66 8.39 -22.79
CA ILE A 277 -11.26 9.70 -22.24
C ILE A 277 -12.46 10.65 -22.26
N ALA A 278 -12.40 11.73 -21.46
CA ALA A 278 -13.48 12.73 -21.45
C ALA A 278 -13.62 13.44 -22.81
N GLU A 279 -14.83 13.89 -23.13
CA GLU A 279 -15.15 14.50 -24.42
C GLU A 279 -14.30 15.76 -24.73
N GLN A 280 -13.97 16.54 -23.70
CA GLN A 280 -13.16 17.76 -23.81
C GLN A 280 -11.66 17.50 -23.78
N GLU A 281 -11.19 16.29 -23.45
CA GLU A 281 -9.77 15.96 -23.39
C GLU A 281 -9.17 15.81 -24.78
N SER A 282 -7.86 16.10 -24.90
CA SER A 282 -7.09 15.85 -26.14
C SER A 282 -6.67 14.39 -26.22
N GLU A 283 -6.79 13.77 -27.38
CA GLU A 283 -6.25 12.43 -27.64
C GLU A 283 -4.71 12.44 -27.80
N LYS A 284 -4.13 13.61 -28.07
CA LYS A 284 -2.68 13.76 -28.33
C LYS A 284 -1.87 13.42 -27.08
N GLY A 285 -0.84 12.60 -27.27
CA GLY A 285 0.05 12.17 -26.18
C GLY A 285 -0.61 11.26 -25.15
N LYS A 286 -1.70 10.57 -25.51
CA LYS A 286 -2.43 9.69 -24.59
C LYS A 286 -2.44 8.21 -24.99
N ALA A 287 -1.78 7.85 -26.09
CA ALA A 287 -1.59 6.45 -26.43
C ALA A 287 -0.57 5.79 -25.49
N ILE A 288 -0.81 4.52 -25.16
CA ILE A 288 0.10 3.67 -24.40
C ILE A 288 0.48 2.49 -25.29
N HIS A 289 1.76 2.13 -25.34
CA HIS A 289 2.19 0.90 -25.98
C HIS A 289 2.87 0.00 -24.95
N ALA A 290 2.54 -1.28 -24.98
CA ALA A 290 3.19 -2.25 -24.12
C ALA A 290 3.56 -3.54 -24.85
N LEU A 291 4.73 -4.09 -24.51
CA LEU A 291 5.20 -5.38 -24.95
C LEU A 291 5.18 -6.37 -23.78
N TYR A 292 4.32 -7.38 -23.88
CA TYR A 292 4.21 -8.48 -22.92
C TYR A 292 4.95 -9.71 -23.48
N ILE A 293 5.83 -10.29 -22.69
CA ILE A 293 6.67 -11.42 -23.05
C ILE A 293 6.46 -12.56 -22.05
N ALA A 294 5.82 -13.65 -22.47
CA ALA A 294 5.67 -14.84 -21.61
C ALA A 294 6.92 -15.72 -21.71
N ALA A 295 7.50 -16.00 -20.55
CA ALA A 295 8.66 -16.92 -20.47
C ALA A 295 8.24 -18.39 -20.42
N SER A 296 9.18 -19.28 -20.17
CA SER A 296 8.93 -20.73 -20.01
C SER A 296 8.41 -21.05 -18.60
N ASP A 297 7.57 -22.07 -18.47
CA ASP A 297 7.14 -22.65 -17.19
C ASP A 297 8.25 -23.43 -16.45
N HIS A 298 9.41 -23.56 -17.06
CA HIS A 298 10.57 -24.28 -16.50
C HIS A 298 11.66 -23.34 -15.96
N MET A 299 11.37 -22.05 -15.78
CA MET A 299 12.36 -21.12 -15.22
C MET A 299 12.71 -21.52 -13.77
N SER A 300 14.02 -21.48 -13.48
CA SER A 300 14.54 -21.65 -12.11
C SER A 300 14.37 -20.36 -11.29
N THR A 301 14.50 -20.45 -9.96
CA THR A 301 14.53 -19.30 -9.06
C THR A 301 15.62 -18.30 -9.46
N LYS A 302 16.80 -18.80 -9.81
CA LYS A 302 17.93 -18.00 -10.31
C LYS A 302 17.60 -17.26 -11.60
N GLU A 303 16.96 -17.89 -12.59
CA GLU A 303 16.54 -17.22 -13.82
C GLU A 303 15.49 -16.14 -13.55
N SER A 304 14.51 -16.42 -12.67
CA SER A 304 13.51 -15.40 -12.23
C SER A 304 14.17 -14.23 -11.52
N LEU A 305 15.11 -14.50 -10.61
CA LEU A 305 15.86 -13.43 -9.92
C LEU A 305 16.68 -12.61 -10.92
N ALA A 306 17.31 -13.25 -11.89
CA ALA A 306 18.05 -12.55 -12.96
C ALA A 306 17.14 -11.64 -13.79
N PHE A 307 15.89 -12.04 -14.07
CA PHE A 307 14.94 -11.19 -14.79
C PHE A 307 14.46 -10.00 -13.97
N ARG A 308 14.31 -10.14 -12.64
CA ARG A 308 14.03 -8.97 -11.76
C ARG A 308 15.20 -7.98 -11.81
N ILE A 309 16.44 -8.46 -11.81
CA ILE A 309 17.64 -7.63 -11.95
C ILE A 309 17.68 -6.98 -13.34
N LEU A 310 17.40 -7.72 -14.42
CA LEU A 310 17.32 -7.18 -15.77
C LEU A 310 16.27 -6.08 -15.91
N ASN A 311 15.07 -6.27 -15.32
CA ASN A 311 14.05 -5.23 -15.33
C ASN A 311 14.59 -3.95 -14.69
N TYR A 312 15.18 -4.06 -13.50
CA TYR A 312 15.73 -2.91 -12.79
C TYR A 312 16.84 -2.18 -13.59
N VAL A 313 17.80 -2.93 -14.11
CA VAL A 313 18.95 -2.36 -14.89
C VAL A 313 18.50 -1.73 -16.21
N LEU A 314 17.54 -2.36 -16.89
CA LEU A 314 17.16 -1.94 -18.24
C LEU A 314 16.07 -0.86 -18.25
N ILE A 315 15.27 -0.73 -17.17
CA ILE A 315 14.08 0.13 -17.14
C ILE A 315 14.11 1.10 -15.95
N ASP A 316 14.33 0.61 -14.70
CA ASP A 316 14.04 1.38 -13.49
C ASP A 316 15.23 2.19 -12.97
N MET A 317 16.46 1.75 -13.25
CA MET A 317 17.68 2.41 -12.79
C MET A 317 17.88 3.74 -13.51
N ASP A 318 18.40 4.77 -12.83
CA ASP A 318 18.81 6.02 -13.47
C ASP A 318 19.81 5.74 -14.62
N GLY A 319 19.50 6.25 -15.80
CA GLY A 319 20.30 5.98 -17.01
C GLY A 319 20.02 4.63 -17.68
N ALA A 320 18.95 3.94 -17.29
CA ALA A 320 18.53 2.66 -17.87
C ALA A 320 18.46 2.70 -19.41
N PRO A 321 19.09 1.75 -20.10
CA PRO A 321 19.29 1.84 -21.56
C PRO A 321 17.99 1.78 -22.37
N LEU A 322 16.99 1.02 -21.96
CA LEU A 322 15.69 0.98 -22.65
C LEU A 322 14.94 2.31 -22.48
N LYS A 323 14.88 2.82 -21.23
CA LYS A 323 14.23 4.11 -20.93
C LYS A 323 14.86 5.22 -21.75
N LYS A 324 16.19 5.30 -21.74
CA LYS A 324 16.93 6.28 -22.51
C LYS A 324 16.65 6.16 -24.03
N ALA A 325 16.70 4.96 -24.60
CA ALA A 325 16.49 4.76 -26.04
C ALA A 325 15.09 5.18 -26.50
N VAL A 326 14.06 4.89 -25.70
CA VAL A 326 12.66 5.24 -26.00
C VAL A 326 12.43 6.75 -25.89
N LEU A 327 12.95 7.39 -24.85
CA LEU A 327 12.81 8.84 -24.63
C LEU A 327 13.60 9.64 -25.66
N ASP A 328 14.85 9.25 -25.98
CA ASP A 328 15.68 9.88 -26.99
C ASP A 328 15.04 9.77 -28.40
N ALA A 329 14.31 8.69 -28.67
CA ALA A 329 13.55 8.53 -29.91
C ALA A 329 12.21 9.31 -29.93
N GLY A 330 11.86 10.00 -28.87
CA GLY A 330 10.62 10.79 -28.75
C GLY A 330 9.36 9.94 -28.84
N LEU A 331 9.38 8.71 -28.30
CA LEU A 331 8.28 7.76 -28.43
C LEU A 331 7.22 7.89 -27.36
N GLY A 332 7.50 8.57 -26.26
CA GLY A 332 6.57 8.84 -25.18
C GLY A 332 7.17 9.76 -24.14
N SER A 333 6.45 9.93 -23.01
CA SER A 333 6.87 10.77 -21.89
C SER A 333 7.60 9.97 -20.80
N ASP A 334 7.30 8.68 -20.66
CA ASP A 334 7.96 7.79 -19.70
C ASP A 334 7.97 6.33 -20.20
N LEU A 335 8.96 5.53 -19.73
CA LEU A 335 9.03 4.09 -19.89
C LEU A 335 9.02 3.42 -18.52
N SER A 336 8.14 2.48 -18.33
CA SER A 336 8.02 1.60 -17.15
C SER A 336 8.07 0.13 -17.55
N GLY A 337 8.19 -0.76 -16.58
CA GLY A 337 8.14 -2.19 -16.83
C GLY A 337 8.04 -3.00 -15.56
N GLY A 338 7.71 -4.28 -15.69
CA GLY A 338 7.57 -5.17 -14.56
C GLY A 338 7.82 -6.63 -14.94
N TYR A 339 8.40 -7.38 -14.02
CA TYR A 339 8.55 -8.84 -14.14
C TYR A 339 7.68 -9.54 -13.10
N CYS A 340 6.65 -10.25 -13.58
CA CYS A 340 5.71 -11.01 -12.77
C CYS A 340 6.05 -12.50 -12.85
N ASP A 341 6.56 -13.07 -11.77
CA ASP A 341 6.91 -14.49 -11.64
C ASP A 341 5.92 -15.29 -10.77
N SER A 342 4.81 -14.69 -10.39
CA SER A 342 3.70 -15.38 -9.72
C SER A 342 2.79 -16.18 -10.65
N TYR A 343 2.98 -16.07 -11.97
CA TYR A 343 2.34 -16.91 -12.99
C TYR A 343 3.17 -18.16 -13.27
N LYS A 344 2.51 -19.24 -13.66
CA LYS A 344 3.21 -20.47 -14.08
C LYS A 344 4.24 -20.22 -15.20
N GLN A 345 3.91 -19.35 -16.12
CA GLN A 345 4.80 -18.82 -17.13
C GLN A 345 5.02 -17.35 -16.81
N PRO A 346 6.17 -16.97 -16.22
CA PRO A 346 6.44 -15.57 -15.88
C PRO A 346 6.28 -14.62 -17.06
N VAL A 347 5.86 -13.41 -16.77
CA VAL A 347 5.63 -12.38 -17.78
C VAL A 347 6.53 -11.18 -17.52
N TRP A 348 7.25 -10.72 -18.55
CA TRP A 348 7.95 -9.45 -18.54
C TRP A 348 7.21 -8.44 -19.39
N THR A 349 6.89 -7.28 -18.81
CA THR A 349 6.18 -6.18 -19.45
C THR A 349 7.10 -4.98 -19.62
N ILE A 350 7.05 -4.34 -20.80
CA ILE A 350 7.75 -3.08 -21.11
C ILE A 350 6.71 -2.12 -21.69
N GLU A 351 6.51 -0.97 -21.05
CA GLU A 351 5.41 -0.06 -21.35
C GLU A 351 5.91 1.36 -21.53
N VAL A 352 5.39 2.07 -22.58
CA VAL A 352 5.60 3.49 -22.79
C VAL A 352 4.28 4.25 -22.72
N THR A 353 4.25 5.31 -21.93
CA THR A 353 3.11 6.23 -21.79
C THR A 353 3.37 7.56 -22.49
N GLY A 354 2.31 8.35 -22.72
CA GLY A 354 2.45 9.66 -23.35
C GLY A 354 2.82 9.61 -24.83
N SER A 355 2.39 8.57 -25.55
CA SER A 355 2.72 8.30 -26.95
C SER A 355 1.59 8.69 -27.93
N GLU A 356 1.79 8.41 -29.20
CA GLU A 356 0.80 8.50 -30.28
C GLU A 356 0.55 7.11 -30.87
N VAL A 357 -0.69 6.83 -31.28
CA VAL A 357 -1.11 5.50 -31.77
C VAL A 357 -0.24 4.98 -32.93
N GLU A 358 0.18 5.87 -33.81
CA GLU A 358 0.99 5.56 -35.01
C GLU A 358 2.43 5.13 -34.70
N LYS A 359 2.90 5.35 -33.46
CA LYS A 359 4.26 5.02 -33.02
C LYS A 359 4.46 3.57 -32.56
N GLN A 360 3.42 2.73 -32.60
CA GLN A 360 3.48 1.32 -32.15
C GLN A 360 4.65 0.54 -32.77
N GLU A 361 4.77 0.59 -34.07
CA GLU A 361 5.82 -0.15 -34.82
C GLU A 361 7.23 0.40 -34.51
N GLN A 362 7.36 1.73 -34.37
CA GLN A 362 8.63 2.37 -34.03
C GLN A 362 9.05 2.03 -32.61
N PHE A 363 8.09 1.98 -31.66
CA PHE A 363 8.33 1.51 -30.28
C PHE A 363 8.88 0.08 -30.29
N ALA A 364 8.20 -0.85 -30.98
CA ALA A 364 8.67 -2.22 -31.08
C ALA A 364 10.08 -2.33 -31.68
N GLN A 365 10.39 -1.55 -32.73
CA GLN A 365 11.71 -1.56 -33.37
C GLN A 365 12.81 -1.02 -32.46
N VAL A 366 12.54 0.03 -31.66
CA VAL A 366 13.51 0.58 -30.71
C VAL A 366 13.77 -0.40 -29.58
N ILE A 367 12.72 -1.00 -29.00
CA ILE A 367 12.87 -2.03 -27.95
C ILE A 367 13.65 -3.24 -28.48
N ASP A 368 13.23 -3.83 -29.59
CA ASP A 368 13.87 -5.00 -30.19
C ASP A 368 15.33 -4.72 -30.57
N GLY A 369 15.60 -3.54 -31.12
CA GLY A 369 16.95 -3.09 -31.51
C GLY A 369 17.87 -2.95 -30.31
N THR A 370 17.40 -2.25 -29.26
CA THR A 370 18.17 -2.01 -28.03
C THR A 370 18.45 -3.32 -27.29
N LEU A 371 17.43 -4.17 -27.12
CA LEU A 371 17.59 -5.48 -26.46
C LEU A 371 18.55 -6.40 -27.24
N ARG A 372 18.50 -6.36 -28.57
CA ARG A 372 19.42 -7.14 -29.42
C ARG A 372 20.86 -6.63 -29.29
N THR A 373 21.07 -5.33 -29.27
CA THR A 373 22.39 -4.72 -29.05
C THR A 373 22.95 -5.13 -27.70
N LEU A 374 22.16 -4.98 -26.65
CA LEU A 374 22.58 -5.38 -25.28
C LEU A 374 22.90 -6.87 -25.17
N ALA A 375 22.12 -7.72 -25.84
CA ALA A 375 22.35 -9.17 -25.80
C ALA A 375 23.59 -9.63 -26.60
N LEU A 376 24.05 -8.83 -27.58
CA LEU A 376 25.20 -9.16 -28.44
C LEU A 376 26.48 -8.44 -28.01
N ASP A 377 26.39 -7.17 -27.66
CA ASP A 377 27.53 -6.30 -27.33
C ASP A 377 27.83 -6.28 -25.82
N GLY A 378 26.89 -6.75 -24.99
CA GLY A 378 26.98 -6.83 -23.53
C GLY A 378 26.17 -5.75 -22.80
N ILE A 379 25.76 -6.08 -21.58
CA ILE A 379 25.15 -5.16 -20.61
C ILE A 379 26.28 -4.61 -19.74
N ASP A 380 26.18 -3.36 -19.33
CA ASP A 380 27.14 -2.75 -18.41
C ASP A 380 27.24 -3.57 -17.11
N LYS A 381 28.45 -4.10 -16.86
CA LYS A 381 28.72 -5.01 -15.73
C LYS A 381 28.62 -4.30 -14.38
N ASP A 382 28.97 -3.02 -14.33
CA ASP A 382 28.89 -2.22 -13.11
C ASP A 382 27.43 -1.95 -12.74
N MET A 383 26.55 -1.73 -13.73
CA MET A 383 25.10 -1.62 -13.51
C MET A 383 24.50 -2.94 -13.01
N LEU A 384 24.90 -4.07 -13.60
CA LEU A 384 24.46 -5.40 -13.13
C LEU A 384 24.92 -5.69 -11.71
N ASP A 385 26.17 -5.40 -11.36
CA ASP A 385 26.70 -5.60 -10.01
C ASP A 385 26.02 -4.68 -8.98
N ALA A 386 25.76 -3.43 -9.32
CA ALA A 386 25.02 -2.50 -8.48
C ALA A 386 23.59 -2.98 -8.22
N ALA A 387 22.88 -3.44 -9.26
CA ALA A 387 21.53 -3.98 -9.14
C ALA A 387 21.50 -5.28 -8.32
N LEU A 388 22.50 -6.14 -8.46
CA LEU A 388 22.64 -7.36 -7.68
C LEU A 388 22.91 -7.04 -6.18
N ASN A 389 23.77 -6.08 -5.89
CA ASN A 389 24.04 -5.62 -4.53
C ASN A 389 22.77 -5.03 -3.87
N ARG A 390 22.01 -4.22 -4.60
CA ARG A 390 20.71 -3.71 -4.14
C ARG A 390 19.74 -4.84 -3.85
N THR A 391 19.66 -5.83 -4.73
CA THR A 391 18.79 -7.00 -4.55
C THR A 391 19.19 -7.82 -3.33
N GLU A 392 20.48 -8.05 -3.13
CA GLU A 392 21.01 -8.71 -1.94
C GLU A 392 20.67 -7.94 -0.67
N PHE A 393 20.91 -6.63 -0.66
CA PHE A 393 20.58 -5.76 0.47
C PHE A 393 19.08 -5.85 0.83
N THR A 394 18.19 -5.63 -0.13
CA THR A 394 16.74 -5.66 0.08
C THR A 394 16.26 -7.03 0.59
N SER A 395 16.86 -8.11 0.06
CA SER A 395 16.53 -9.48 0.49
C SER A 395 17.00 -9.78 1.93
N ARG A 396 18.12 -9.19 2.37
CA ARG A 396 18.60 -9.33 3.76
C ARG A 396 17.83 -8.46 4.74
N GLU A 397 17.51 -7.23 4.35
CA GLU A 397 16.78 -6.29 5.18
C GLU A 397 15.36 -6.79 5.48
N ASN A 398 14.69 -7.40 4.51
CA ASN A 398 13.33 -7.92 4.62
C ASN A 398 12.37 -6.91 5.29
N ASP A 399 12.50 -5.62 4.93
CA ASP A 399 11.64 -4.56 5.45
C ASP A 399 10.35 -4.47 4.65
N TYR A 400 9.28 -4.96 5.24
CA TYR A 400 7.92 -4.90 4.69
C TYR A 400 7.09 -3.78 5.31
N GLN A 401 7.73 -2.74 5.85
CA GLN A 401 7.09 -1.53 6.41
C GLN A 401 6.03 -1.85 7.49
N GLY A 402 6.38 -2.73 8.42
CA GLY A 402 5.51 -3.13 9.53
C GLY A 402 4.43 -4.15 9.18
N ARG A 403 4.39 -4.65 7.94
CA ARG A 403 3.52 -5.78 7.56
C ARG A 403 4.16 -7.10 8.01
N PRO A 404 3.35 -8.14 8.31
CA PRO A 404 3.87 -9.43 8.77
C PRO A 404 4.82 -10.07 7.73
N LYS A 405 6.12 -10.17 8.04
CA LYS A 405 7.11 -10.76 7.11
C LYS A 405 6.78 -12.21 6.73
N GLY A 406 6.23 -12.98 7.68
CA GLY A 406 5.78 -14.34 7.43
C GLY A 406 4.74 -14.46 6.33
N LEU A 407 3.87 -13.46 6.16
CA LEU A 407 2.91 -13.42 5.06
C LEU A 407 3.62 -13.35 3.69
N PHE A 408 4.63 -12.50 3.56
CA PHE A 408 5.39 -12.38 2.31
C PHE A 408 6.19 -13.65 1.99
N TYR A 409 6.74 -14.31 3.01
CA TYR A 409 7.39 -15.62 2.83
C TYR A 409 6.40 -16.67 2.32
N GLY A 410 5.19 -16.70 2.92
CA GLY A 410 4.14 -17.63 2.47
C GLY A 410 3.66 -17.34 1.05
N VAL A 411 3.43 -16.06 0.69
CA VAL A 411 3.06 -15.69 -0.69
C VAL A 411 4.16 -16.10 -1.68
N ARG A 412 5.42 -15.79 -1.36
CA ARG A 412 6.57 -16.18 -2.20
C ARG A 412 6.71 -17.71 -2.35
N ALA A 413 6.44 -18.48 -1.30
CA ALA A 413 6.42 -19.93 -1.37
C ALA A 413 5.37 -20.44 -2.38
N MET A 414 4.21 -19.76 -2.50
CA MET A 414 3.16 -20.11 -3.45
C MET A 414 3.58 -19.96 -4.91
N ASP A 415 4.56 -19.13 -5.25
CA ASP A 415 5.04 -18.94 -6.62
C ASP A 415 5.63 -20.23 -7.22
N LEU A 416 6.03 -21.17 -6.38
CA LEU A 416 6.45 -22.53 -6.79
C LEU A 416 5.45 -23.59 -6.37
N TRP A 417 4.92 -23.51 -5.15
CA TRP A 417 4.08 -24.54 -4.55
C TRP A 417 2.78 -24.77 -5.30
N LEU A 418 2.18 -23.71 -5.80
CA LEU A 418 0.94 -23.77 -6.59
C LEU A 418 1.10 -24.64 -7.85
N TYR A 419 2.32 -24.77 -8.37
CA TYR A 419 2.65 -25.51 -9.57
C TYR A 419 3.36 -26.84 -9.27
N ASP A 420 3.13 -27.39 -8.05
CA ASP A 420 3.66 -28.66 -7.57
C ASP A 420 5.21 -28.71 -7.55
N ARG A 421 5.87 -27.55 -7.37
CA ARG A 421 7.31 -27.37 -7.16
C ARG A 421 7.62 -27.18 -5.68
N ASP A 422 8.89 -27.28 -5.29
CA ASP A 422 9.35 -27.13 -3.91
C ASP A 422 9.12 -25.70 -3.37
N PRO A 423 8.21 -25.49 -2.40
CA PRO A 423 7.96 -24.15 -1.85
C PRO A 423 9.16 -23.57 -1.10
N MET A 424 10.02 -24.41 -0.51
CA MET A 424 11.19 -23.99 0.25
C MET A 424 12.26 -23.35 -0.66
N ALA A 425 12.34 -23.79 -1.93
CA ALA A 425 13.28 -23.25 -2.89
C ALA A 425 12.99 -21.77 -3.22
N ALA A 426 11.71 -21.34 -3.15
CA ALA A 426 11.34 -19.95 -3.39
C ALA A 426 11.91 -18.98 -2.32
N LEU A 427 12.24 -19.49 -1.13
CA LEU A 427 12.76 -18.69 -0.02
C LEU A 427 14.29 -18.61 -0.01
N ARG A 428 14.98 -19.40 -0.84
CA ARG A 428 16.44 -19.46 -0.94
C ARG A 428 16.92 -18.52 -2.03
N TYR A 429 17.90 -17.67 -1.70
CA TYR A 429 18.46 -16.73 -2.67
C TYR A 429 19.99 -16.56 -2.56
N ILE A 430 20.62 -16.98 -1.48
CA ILE A 430 22.06 -16.75 -1.23
C ILE A 430 22.92 -17.37 -2.33
N ASP A 431 22.67 -18.64 -2.65
CA ASP A 431 23.43 -19.35 -3.70
C ASP A 431 23.11 -18.78 -5.08
N ASP A 432 21.84 -18.44 -5.35
CA ASP A 432 21.43 -17.83 -6.62
C ASP A 432 22.15 -16.47 -6.83
N ILE A 433 22.24 -15.62 -5.81
CA ILE A 433 22.99 -14.35 -5.87
C ILE A 433 24.48 -14.58 -6.16
N LYS A 434 25.11 -15.55 -5.49
CA LYS A 434 26.51 -15.88 -5.72
C LYS A 434 26.75 -16.34 -7.17
N GLU A 435 25.93 -17.24 -7.68
CA GLU A 435 26.04 -17.72 -9.07
C GLU A 435 25.75 -16.60 -10.08
N LEU A 436 24.80 -15.70 -9.80
CA LEU A 436 24.51 -14.55 -10.66
C LEU A 436 25.68 -13.56 -10.70
N ARG A 437 26.37 -13.36 -9.57
CA ARG A 437 27.58 -12.51 -9.51
C ARG A 437 28.71 -13.07 -10.40
N GLU A 438 28.92 -14.37 -10.41
CA GLU A 438 29.83 -15.04 -11.36
C GLU A 438 29.31 -14.92 -12.80
N GLY A 439 27.99 -15.00 -12.98
CA GLY A 439 27.31 -14.88 -14.26
C GLY A 439 27.48 -13.54 -14.98
N ILE A 440 27.66 -12.42 -14.22
CA ILE A 440 27.95 -11.09 -14.79
C ILE A 440 29.19 -11.13 -15.68
N GLN A 441 30.23 -11.86 -15.28
CA GLN A 441 31.49 -11.95 -16.03
C GLN A 441 31.39 -12.85 -17.26
N ASN A 442 30.45 -13.79 -17.29
CA ASN A 442 30.34 -14.85 -18.28
C ASN A 442 29.22 -14.64 -19.30
N GLY A 443 28.55 -13.46 -19.31
CA GLY A 443 27.47 -13.15 -20.26
C GLY A 443 26.17 -13.90 -19.97
N TYR A 444 25.92 -14.28 -18.73
CA TYR A 444 24.73 -15.02 -18.33
C TYR A 444 23.44 -14.24 -18.58
N PHE A 445 23.40 -12.96 -18.22
CA PHE A 445 22.25 -12.08 -18.39
C PHE A 445 21.90 -11.87 -19.86
N GLU A 446 22.92 -11.68 -20.71
CA GLU A 446 22.79 -11.58 -22.15
C GLU A 446 22.22 -12.86 -22.77
N SER A 447 22.67 -14.01 -22.27
CA SER A 447 22.16 -15.33 -22.72
C SER A 447 20.67 -15.50 -22.39
N LEU A 448 20.19 -14.95 -21.26
CA LEU A 448 18.77 -14.95 -20.90
C LEU A 448 17.93 -14.08 -21.82
N LEU A 449 18.42 -12.87 -22.16
CA LEU A 449 17.76 -12.02 -23.15
C LEU A 449 17.66 -12.71 -24.52
N LEU A 450 18.73 -13.38 -24.96
CA LEU A 450 18.71 -14.15 -26.21
C LEU A 450 17.69 -15.29 -26.17
N LYS A 451 17.64 -16.04 -25.05
CA LYS A 451 16.79 -17.23 -24.89
C LYS A 451 15.31 -16.88 -24.75
N TYR A 452 14.99 -16.01 -23.80
CA TYR A 452 13.62 -15.78 -23.35
C TYR A 452 12.93 -14.56 -23.99
N VAL A 453 13.69 -13.69 -24.64
CA VAL A 453 13.15 -12.46 -25.24
C VAL A 453 13.32 -12.49 -26.75
N ILE A 454 14.57 -12.46 -27.26
CA ILE A 454 14.86 -12.27 -28.68
C ILE A 454 14.45 -13.47 -29.54
N LYS A 455 14.70 -14.69 -29.06
CA LYS A 455 14.33 -15.95 -29.74
C LYS A 455 12.93 -16.45 -29.40
N ASN A 456 12.23 -15.74 -28.53
CA ASN A 456 10.90 -16.12 -28.03
C ASN A 456 9.81 -15.34 -28.75
N PRO A 457 8.99 -15.99 -29.60
CA PRO A 457 7.89 -15.32 -30.28
C PRO A 457 6.59 -15.24 -29.43
N HIS A 458 6.56 -15.79 -28.22
CA HIS A 458 5.41 -15.77 -27.32
C HIS A 458 5.29 -14.39 -26.68
N GLN A 459 4.83 -13.44 -27.48
CA GLN A 459 4.77 -12.02 -27.15
C GLN A 459 3.50 -11.38 -27.67
N VAL A 460 3.02 -10.39 -26.95
CA VAL A 460 1.89 -9.53 -27.33
C VAL A 460 2.36 -8.06 -27.29
N LEU A 461 2.22 -7.37 -28.43
CA LEU A 461 2.39 -5.92 -28.53
C LEU A 461 1.00 -5.29 -28.55
N ILE A 462 0.65 -4.56 -27.51
CA ILE A 462 -0.64 -3.91 -27.38
C ILE A 462 -0.51 -2.39 -27.43
N THR A 463 -1.47 -1.73 -28.07
CA THR A 463 -1.61 -0.27 -28.06
C THR A 463 -2.95 0.10 -27.50
N MET A 464 -2.97 0.94 -26.46
CA MET A 464 -4.17 1.56 -25.94
C MET A 464 -4.42 2.86 -26.68
N LYS A 465 -5.56 2.91 -27.38
CA LYS A 465 -6.00 4.07 -28.17
C LYS A 465 -7.02 4.87 -27.37
N PRO A 466 -6.75 6.17 -27.06
CA PRO A 466 -7.77 7.01 -26.45
C PRO A 466 -8.95 7.20 -27.40
N GLU A 467 -10.18 7.14 -26.87
CA GLU A 467 -11.42 7.38 -27.60
C GLU A 467 -12.37 8.23 -26.74
N LYS A 468 -12.75 9.41 -27.25
CA LYS A 468 -13.62 10.35 -26.58
C LYS A 468 -15.02 9.79 -26.38
N GLY A 469 -15.59 9.96 -25.17
CA GLY A 469 -16.95 9.59 -24.86
C GLY A 469 -17.23 8.07 -24.88
N LEU A 470 -16.21 7.22 -24.96
CA LEU A 470 -16.38 5.76 -25.02
C LEU A 470 -17.06 5.22 -23.76
N THR A 471 -16.71 5.73 -22.60
CA THR A 471 -17.30 5.31 -21.33
C THR A 471 -18.78 5.63 -21.26
N GLU A 472 -19.19 6.84 -21.68
CA GLU A 472 -20.58 7.28 -21.76
C GLU A 472 -21.37 6.45 -22.75
N LYS A 473 -20.78 6.15 -23.91
CA LYS A 473 -21.38 5.29 -24.93
C LYS A 473 -21.62 3.87 -24.42
N ASN A 474 -20.66 3.27 -23.71
CA ASN A 474 -20.81 1.93 -23.13
C ASN A 474 -21.87 1.91 -22.02
N ASN A 475 -21.90 2.93 -21.16
CA ASN A 475 -22.92 3.07 -20.12
C ASN A 475 -24.32 3.24 -20.75
N ALA A 476 -24.46 4.05 -21.81
CA ALA A 476 -25.73 4.22 -22.53
C ALA A 476 -26.19 2.92 -23.20
N ALA A 477 -25.28 2.17 -23.83
CA ALA A 477 -25.58 0.87 -24.42
C ALA A 477 -26.08 -0.15 -23.39
N THR A 478 -25.44 -0.18 -22.20
CA THR A 478 -25.88 -1.02 -21.07
C THR A 478 -27.25 -0.61 -20.57
N ALA A 479 -27.54 0.69 -20.43
CA ALA A 479 -28.84 1.19 -20.03
C ALA A 479 -29.91 0.87 -21.04
N GLU A 480 -29.63 0.98 -22.33
CA GLU A 480 -30.56 0.61 -23.42
C GLU A 480 -30.87 -0.91 -23.41
N LYS A 481 -29.84 -1.76 -23.26
CA LYS A 481 -29.99 -3.21 -23.10
C LYS A 481 -30.92 -3.56 -21.94
N LEU A 482 -30.70 -2.91 -20.77
CA LEU A 482 -31.53 -3.14 -19.58
C LEU A 482 -32.97 -2.61 -19.75
N ALA A 483 -33.13 -1.47 -20.40
CA ALA A 483 -34.47 -0.95 -20.71
C ALA A 483 -35.25 -1.89 -21.68
N ALA A 484 -34.59 -2.41 -22.71
CA ALA A 484 -35.15 -3.39 -23.60
C ALA A 484 -35.51 -4.70 -22.87
N TYR A 485 -34.62 -5.17 -21.99
CA TYR A 485 -34.89 -6.34 -21.16
C TYR A 485 -36.09 -6.10 -20.24
N LYS A 486 -36.15 -4.96 -19.54
CA LYS A 486 -37.26 -4.56 -18.69
C LYS A 486 -38.60 -4.58 -19.46
N MET A 487 -38.65 -4.06 -20.69
CA MET A 487 -39.85 -4.07 -21.53
C MET A 487 -40.30 -5.50 -21.94
N SER A 488 -39.42 -6.48 -21.94
CA SER A 488 -39.71 -7.87 -22.24
C SER A 488 -40.27 -8.66 -21.04
N LEU A 489 -40.19 -8.11 -19.83
CA LEU A 489 -40.67 -8.75 -18.61
C LEU A 489 -42.18 -8.59 -18.43
N THR A 490 -42.80 -9.59 -17.84
CA THR A 490 -44.20 -9.51 -17.40
C THR A 490 -44.35 -8.66 -16.14
N ASP A 491 -45.56 -8.18 -15.84
CA ASP A 491 -45.82 -7.42 -14.61
C ASP A 491 -45.44 -8.21 -13.35
N GLU A 492 -45.69 -9.53 -13.35
CA GLU A 492 -45.33 -10.44 -12.26
C GLU A 492 -43.81 -10.50 -12.07
N GLN A 493 -43.04 -10.64 -13.16
CA GLN A 493 -41.56 -10.63 -13.10
C GLN A 493 -40.99 -9.30 -12.61
N LEU A 494 -41.62 -8.18 -12.98
CA LEU A 494 -41.23 -6.86 -12.46
C LEU A 494 -41.50 -6.73 -10.96
N GLU A 495 -42.67 -7.23 -10.51
CA GLU A 495 -43.05 -7.29 -9.09
C GLU A 495 -42.04 -8.15 -8.29
N ASP A 496 -41.63 -9.29 -8.83
CA ASP A 496 -40.64 -10.18 -8.21
C ASP A 496 -39.28 -9.48 -8.05
N ILE A 497 -38.80 -8.75 -9.06
CA ILE A 497 -37.54 -7.99 -8.98
C ILE A 497 -37.66 -6.87 -7.93
N VAL A 498 -38.76 -6.11 -7.92
CA VAL A 498 -39.02 -5.07 -6.90
C VAL A 498 -39.07 -5.68 -5.49
N ALA A 499 -39.77 -6.80 -5.33
CA ALA A 499 -39.82 -7.48 -4.03
C ALA A 499 -38.47 -7.99 -3.58
N SER A 500 -37.68 -8.55 -4.49
CA SER A 500 -36.32 -9.04 -4.25
C SER A 500 -35.36 -7.89 -3.85
N THR A 501 -35.40 -6.76 -4.57
CA THR A 501 -34.64 -5.54 -4.25
C THR A 501 -34.97 -5.03 -2.84
N LYS A 502 -36.26 -4.95 -2.50
CA LYS A 502 -36.71 -4.52 -1.17
C LYS A 502 -36.27 -5.50 -0.07
N ALA A 503 -36.35 -6.81 -0.32
CA ALA A 503 -35.94 -7.84 0.63
C ALA A 503 -34.42 -7.75 0.91
N LEU A 504 -33.61 -7.56 -0.14
CA LEU A 504 -32.17 -7.41 -0.01
C LEU A 504 -31.80 -6.14 0.78
N LYS A 505 -32.39 -4.98 0.42
CA LYS A 505 -32.20 -3.71 1.16
C LYS A 505 -32.62 -3.83 2.63
N LYS A 506 -33.74 -4.53 2.91
CA LYS A 506 -34.16 -4.80 4.28
C LYS A 506 -33.18 -5.69 5.04
N ARG A 507 -32.65 -6.73 4.39
CA ARG A 507 -31.63 -7.59 4.98
C ARG A 507 -30.36 -6.78 5.32
N GLN A 508 -29.87 -5.99 4.39
CA GLN A 508 -28.68 -5.14 4.58
C GLN A 508 -28.84 -4.14 5.74
N ALA A 509 -30.04 -3.54 5.86
CA ALA A 509 -30.36 -2.59 6.92
C ALA A 509 -30.68 -3.23 8.29
N SER A 510 -30.96 -4.55 8.32
CA SER A 510 -31.31 -5.22 9.60
C SER A 510 -30.07 -5.35 10.49
N MET A 511 -30.26 -5.22 11.80
CA MET A 511 -29.19 -5.47 12.78
C MET A 511 -28.96 -6.99 12.93
N GLU A 512 -27.74 -7.37 13.32
CA GLU A 512 -27.44 -8.73 13.75
C GLU A 512 -28.16 -9.08 15.05
N THR A 513 -28.52 -10.36 15.23
CA THR A 513 -29.10 -10.81 16.49
C THR A 513 -28.02 -10.95 17.57
N GLU A 514 -28.38 -10.75 18.81
CA GLU A 514 -27.44 -10.94 19.94
C GLU A 514 -26.89 -12.38 19.99
N GLU A 515 -27.69 -13.38 19.62
CA GLU A 515 -27.28 -14.77 19.57
C GLU A 515 -26.19 -14.98 18.49
N ALA A 516 -26.35 -14.39 17.32
CA ALA A 516 -25.34 -14.45 16.26
C ALA A 516 -24.05 -13.72 16.67
N LEU A 517 -24.17 -12.50 17.20
CA LEU A 517 -23.00 -11.75 17.68
C LEU A 517 -22.22 -12.48 18.77
N LYS A 518 -22.88 -13.27 19.63
CA LYS A 518 -22.22 -14.06 20.68
C LYS A 518 -21.41 -15.24 20.12
N THR A 519 -21.64 -15.67 18.88
CA THR A 519 -20.85 -16.76 18.27
C THR A 519 -19.45 -16.31 17.91
N ILE A 520 -19.24 -15.04 17.58
CA ILE A 520 -17.91 -14.51 17.26
C ILE A 520 -17.04 -14.53 18.52
N PRO A 521 -15.88 -15.22 18.50
CA PRO A 521 -14.95 -15.19 19.61
C PRO A 521 -14.40 -13.78 19.81
N LEU A 522 -14.34 -13.35 21.05
CA LEU A 522 -13.83 -12.04 21.43
C LEU A 522 -12.81 -12.21 22.55
N LEU A 523 -11.69 -11.52 22.42
CA LEU A 523 -10.73 -11.38 23.51
C LEU A 523 -11.36 -10.67 24.71
N SER A 524 -10.83 -10.94 25.90
CA SER A 524 -11.10 -10.16 27.09
C SER A 524 -10.10 -9.01 27.24
N ARG A 525 -10.43 -8.01 28.06
CA ARG A 525 -9.46 -6.94 28.39
C ARG A 525 -8.25 -7.46 29.16
N GLU A 526 -8.33 -8.66 29.73
CA GLU A 526 -7.25 -9.34 30.46
C GLU A 526 -6.21 -9.92 29.50
N ASP A 527 -6.59 -10.21 28.25
CA ASP A 527 -5.69 -10.69 27.18
C ASP A 527 -4.79 -9.57 26.61
N LEU A 528 -5.07 -8.29 26.97
CA LEU A 528 -4.33 -7.15 26.51
C LEU A 528 -3.03 -6.95 27.31
N LYS A 529 -1.91 -6.80 26.64
CA LYS A 529 -0.64 -6.43 27.28
C LYS A 529 -0.78 -5.04 27.91
N ARG A 530 -0.51 -4.92 29.20
CA ARG A 530 -0.57 -3.64 29.93
C ARG A 530 0.72 -2.85 29.86
N GLU A 531 1.85 -3.55 29.74
CA GLU A 531 3.18 -2.97 29.67
C GLU A 531 3.57 -2.66 28.22
N ILE A 532 4.41 -1.65 28.06
CA ILE A 532 5.02 -1.27 26.77
C ILE A 532 6.52 -1.55 26.82
N GLU A 533 7.10 -1.86 25.65
CA GLU A 533 8.56 -1.98 25.51
C GLU A 533 9.25 -0.70 25.97
N GLU A 534 10.37 -0.87 26.63
CA GLU A 534 11.23 0.25 26.99
C GLU A 534 12.04 0.68 25.74
N GLU A 535 12.05 1.97 25.43
CA GLU A 535 12.82 2.55 24.34
C GLU A 535 14.00 3.32 24.96
N VAL A 536 15.16 2.67 24.98
CA VAL A 536 16.38 3.27 25.54
C VAL A 536 17.20 3.88 24.41
N LEU A 537 17.41 5.19 24.48
CA LEU A 537 18.35 5.90 23.62
C LEU A 537 19.60 6.21 24.43
N GLU A 538 20.74 5.70 24.00
CA GLU A 538 22.04 6.10 24.52
C GLU A 538 22.44 7.43 23.92
N GLU A 539 22.78 8.42 24.74
CA GLU A 539 23.25 9.74 24.28
C GLU A 539 24.73 9.90 24.61
N GLU A 540 25.52 10.26 23.60
CA GLU A 540 26.94 10.59 23.75
C GLU A 540 27.36 11.74 22.81
N THR A 541 28.63 12.12 22.84
CA THR A 541 29.20 13.09 21.90
C THR A 541 30.33 12.45 21.13
N VAL A 542 30.21 12.43 19.80
CA VAL A 542 31.22 11.90 18.87
C VAL A 542 31.74 13.05 18.00
N SER A 543 33.04 13.31 18.03
CA SER A 543 33.67 14.41 17.27
C SER A 543 33.00 15.78 17.48
N GLY A 544 32.51 16.05 18.69
CA GLY A 544 31.80 17.30 19.03
C GLY A 544 30.33 17.37 18.66
N ILE A 545 29.78 16.35 18.02
CA ILE A 545 28.36 16.24 17.59
C ILE A 545 27.60 15.33 18.55
N ARG A 546 26.37 15.69 18.93
CA ARG A 546 25.49 14.84 19.73
C ARG A 546 25.09 13.62 18.93
N HIS A 547 25.26 12.45 19.53
CA HIS A 547 24.89 11.17 18.95
C HIS A 547 23.88 10.44 19.84
N PHE A 548 22.81 9.93 19.23
CA PHE A 548 21.81 9.06 19.86
C PHE A 548 21.92 7.67 19.27
N HIS A 549 21.96 6.65 20.10
CA HIS A 549 22.02 5.27 19.64
C HIS A 549 20.86 4.46 20.20
N TYR A 550 20.20 3.68 19.30
CA TYR A 550 19.19 2.68 19.67
C TYR A 550 19.76 1.29 19.41
N ASP A 551 20.07 0.57 20.50
CA ASP A 551 20.67 -0.77 20.44
C ASP A 551 19.61 -1.82 20.09
N ILE A 552 19.73 -2.45 18.93
CA ILE A 552 18.85 -3.51 18.44
C ILE A 552 19.55 -4.32 17.36
N HIS A 553 19.25 -5.63 17.32
CA HIS A 553 19.75 -6.51 16.26
C HIS A 553 19.21 -6.12 14.87
N THR A 554 20.10 -5.92 13.89
CA THR A 554 19.79 -5.43 12.53
C THR A 554 20.31 -6.33 11.41
N THR A 555 20.73 -7.57 11.71
CA THR A 555 21.31 -8.50 10.71
C THR A 555 22.51 -7.92 9.95
N GLY A 556 23.33 -7.06 10.62
CA GLY A 556 24.52 -6.43 10.03
C GLY A 556 24.21 -5.24 9.12
N ILE A 557 23.11 -4.53 9.35
CA ILE A 557 22.75 -3.29 8.65
C ILE A 557 22.88 -2.11 9.61
N SER A 558 23.71 -1.14 9.23
CA SER A 558 23.85 0.15 9.92
C SER A 558 22.81 1.14 9.36
N TYR A 559 21.99 1.70 10.25
CA TYR A 559 21.08 2.80 9.93
C TYR A 559 21.60 4.08 10.55
N VAL A 560 21.64 5.17 9.76
CA VAL A 560 22.04 6.49 10.22
C VAL A 560 21.00 7.53 9.82
N THR A 561 20.65 8.41 10.76
CA THR A 561 19.76 9.54 10.54
C THR A 561 20.41 10.80 11.08
N MET A 562 20.62 11.80 10.23
CA MET A 562 21.18 13.10 10.59
C MET A 562 20.09 14.15 10.57
N TYR A 563 20.05 14.97 11.60
CA TYR A 563 19.07 16.03 11.78
C TYR A 563 19.82 17.36 11.74
N PHE A 564 19.39 18.25 10.84
CA PHE A 564 19.89 19.61 10.72
C PHE A 564 18.73 20.55 11.03
N ASP A 565 18.80 21.35 12.09
CA ASP A 565 17.74 22.29 12.39
C ASP A 565 17.71 23.42 11.35
N LEU A 566 16.54 24.02 11.16
CA LEU A 566 16.30 25.00 10.10
C LEU A 566 16.23 26.44 10.63
N TYR A 567 16.67 26.72 11.86
CA TYR A 567 16.52 28.04 12.49
C TYR A 567 17.33 29.16 11.86
N ASP A 568 18.28 28.86 10.95
CA ASP A 568 19.02 29.89 10.18
C ASP A 568 18.31 30.31 8.87
N LEU A 569 17.17 29.69 8.55
CA LEU A 569 16.37 30.03 7.38
C LEU A 569 15.33 31.09 7.69
N THR A 570 14.92 31.82 6.66
CA THR A 570 13.74 32.70 6.68
C THR A 570 12.52 31.94 6.14
N GLU A 571 11.32 32.48 6.39
CA GLU A 571 10.05 31.93 5.89
C GLU A 571 10.04 31.76 4.36
N GLU A 572 10.66 32.71 3.64
CA GLU A 572 10.77 32.67 2.17
C GLU A 572 11.75 31.57 1.66
N GLU A 573 12.67 31.12 2.50
CA GLU A 573 13.64 30.08 2.17
C GLU A 573 13.11 28.67 2.42
N ILE A 574 12.08 28.50 3.26
CA ILE A 574 11.53 27.17 3.58
C ILE A 574 11.03 26.41 2.34
N PRO A 575 10.27 26.99 1.38
CA PRO A 575 9.89 26.29 0.16
C PRO A 575 11.10 25.83 -0.68
N TYR A 576 12.21 26.59 -0.67
CA TYR A 576 13.45 26.16 -1.33
C TYR A 576 14.14 25.03 -0.58
N ALA A 577 14.06 24.97 0.76
CA ALA A 577 14.54 23.83 1.54
C ALA A 577 13.72 22.55 1.24
N VAL A 578 12.40 22.67 1.06
CA VAL A 578 11.54 21.57 0.60
C VAL A 578 11.99 21.09 -0.78
N LEU A 579 12.15 22.02 -1.73
CA LEU A 579 12.62 21.70 -3.08
C LEU A 579 14.00 21.03 -3.06
N LEU A 580 14.93 21.57 -2.27
CA LEU A 580 16.29 21.02 -2.08
C LEU A 580 16.24 19.56 -1.63
N SER A 581 15.38 19.22 -0.66
CA SER A 581 15.27 17.87 -0.13
C SER A 581 14.89 16.82 -1.20
N GLY A 582 14.07 17.19 -2.16
CA GLY A 582 13.69 16.33 -3.31
C GLY A 582 14.81 16.16 -4.35
N MET A 583 15.66 17.20 -4.52
CA MET A 583 16.63 17.26 -5.63
C MET A 583 18.03 16.73 -5.30
N LEU A 584 18.47 16.74 -4.03
CA LEU A 584 19.87 16.47 -3.63
C LEU A 584 20.46 15.20 -4.22
N ARG A 585 19.68 14.12 -4.33
CA ARG A 585 20.18 12.84 -4.88
C ARG A 585 20.30 12.81 -6.40
N SER A 586 19.69 13.77 -7.07
CA SER A 586 19.51 13.79 -8.51
C SER A 586 20.27 14.91 -9.21
N LEU A 587 21.21 15.55 -8.47
CA LEU A 587 22.11 16.59 -8.96
C LEU A 587 23.55 16.07 -8.99
N ASP A 588 24.36 16.63 -9.90
CA ASP A 588 25.80 16.39 -9.91
C ASP A 588 26.45 16.94 -8.63
N THR A 589 27.54 16.32 -8.24
CA THR A 589 28.47 16.87 -7.24
C THR A 589 29.72 17.41 -7.92
N GLU A 590 30.67 17.88 -7.11
CA GLU A 590 31.99 18.25 -7.61
C GLU A 590 32.82 17.05 -8.07
N LYS A 591 32.50 15.83 -7.58
CA LYS A 591 33.23 14.59 -7.83
C LYS A 591 32.59 13.69 -8.89
N HIS A 592 31.27 13.56 -8.83
CA HIS A 592 30.53 12.61 -9.67
C HIS A 592 29.29 13.25 -10.30
N SER A 593 28.92 12.73 -11.46
CA SER A 593 27.61 13.01 -12.07
C SER A 593 26.49 12.35 -11.29
N TYR A 594 25.26 12.84 -11.40
CA TYR A 594 24.09 12.25 -10.71
C TYR A 594 23.87 10.77 -11.09
N THR A 595 24.21 10.37 -12.32
CA THR A 595 24.13 8.96 -12.75
C THR A 595 25.19 8.09 -12.09
N GLU A 596 26.40 8.61 -11.89
CA GLU A 596 27.44 7.91 -11.11
C GLU A 596 27.08 7.83 -9.63
N LEU A 597 26.52 8.89 -9.04
CA LEU A 597 26.03 8.88 -7.66
C LEU A 597 24.93 7.83 -7.46
N ALA A 598 23.98 7.74 -8.38
CA ALA A 598 22.94 6.71 -8.32
C ALA A 598 23.54 5.29 -8.40
N ARG A 599 24.54 5.08 -9.27
CA ARG A 599 25.27 3.81 -9.36
C ARG A 599 26.02 3.48 -8.05
N ILE A 600 26.73 4.45 -7.47
CA ILE A 600 27.45 4.30 -6.19
C ILE A 600 26.46 3.98 -5.06
N SER A 601 25.33 4.71 -4.99
CA SER A 601 24.29 4.47 -4.00
C SER A 601 23.76 3.03 -4.09
N ASN A 602 23.41 2.56 -5.26
CA ASN A 602 22.92 1.20 -5.47
C ASN A 602 23.99 0.12 -5.21
N ALA A 603 25.26 0.40 -5.51
CA ALA A 603 26.35 -0.56 -5.31
C ALA A 603 26.73 -0.76 -3.83
N TYR A 604 26.60 0.27 -3.02
CA TYR A 604 27.17 0.25 -1.67
C TYR A 604 26.17 0.52 -0.54
N THR A 605 24.98 0.97 -0.83
CA THR A 605 24.00 1.36 0.18
C THR A 605 22.64 0.72 -0.05
N GLY A 606 21.80 0.74 0.98
CA GLY A 606 20.37 0.47 0.86
C GLY A 606 19.55 1.71 0.46
N GLY A 607 20.26 2.79 0.11
CA GLY A 607 19.71 4.10 -0.27
C GLY A 607 20.02 5.20 0.74
N ILE A 608 19.97 6.43 0.22
CA ILE A 608 20.01 7.67 1.01
C ILE A 608 18.75 8.48 0.71
N SER A 609 18.29 9.29 1.64
CA SER A 609 17.13 10.17 1.44
C SER A 609 17.26 11.46 2.23
N PHE A 610 16.58 12.51 1.74
CA PHE A 610 16.51 13.80 2.40
C PHE A 610 15.05 14.23 2.46
N GLN A 611 14.63 14.80 3.58
CA GLN A 611 13.26 15.32 3.73
C GLN A 611 13.19 16.43 4.77
N ILE A 612 12.23 17.33 4.61
CA ILE A 612 11.86 18.30 5.66
C ILE A 612 10.93 17.60 6.65
N SER A 613 11.22 17.76 7.94
CA SER A 613 10.41 17.21 9.04
C SER A 613 10.13 18.31 10.06
N CYS A 614 8.89 18.38 10.53
CA CYS A 614 8.48 19.26 11.61
C CYS A 614 7.96 18.41 12.78
N ILE A 615 8.70 18.37 13.87
CA ILE A 615 8.36 17.58 15.04
C ILE A 615 7.74 18.49 16.10
N GLY A 616 6.40 18.39 16.24
CA GLY A 616 5.64 19.14 17.22
C GLY A 616 5.81 18.61 18.64
N ASP A 617 5.68 19.47 19.63
CA ASP A 617 5.53 19.03 21.03
C ASP A 617 4.20 18.31 21.21
N ILE A 618 4.23 17.14 21.85
CA ILE A 618 3.05 16.28 21.94
C ILE A 618 1.92 16.87 22.80
N ASN A 619 2.20 17.88 23.59
CA ASN A 619 1.24 18.52 24.49
C ASN A 619 0.97 19.98 24.15
N ASP A 620 1.60 20.53 23.11
CA ASP A 620 1.51 21.95 22.77
C ASP A 620 1.63 22.18 21.25
N ALA A 621 0.51 22.37 20.57
CA ALA A 621 0.44 22.61 19.12
C ALA A 621 1.15 23.92 18.68
N SER A 622 1.53 24.80 19.61
CA SER A 622 2.29 26.03 19.33
C SER A 622 3.80 25.82 19.29
N LYS A 623 4.33 24.64 19.67
CA LYS A 623 5.76 24.33 19.74
C LYS A 623 6.14 23.24 18.76
N TYR A 624 7.23 23.46 18.06
CA TYR A 624 7.79 22.47 17.14
C TYR A 624 9.30 22.65 16.93
N LYS A 625 9.93 21.64 16.35
CA LYS A 625 11.33 21.61 15.94
C LYS A 625 11.39 21.26 14.45
N PRO A 626 11.83 22.18 13.58
CA PRO A 626 11.92 21.93 12.15
C PRO A 626 13.32 21.42 11.77
N PHE A 627 13.36 20.38 10.95
CA PHE A 627 14.62 19.76 10.51
C PHE A 627 14.64 19.47 9.02
N MET A 628 15.83 19.59 8.41
CA MET A 628 16.23 18.77 7.28
C MET A 628 16.77 17.46 7.84
N VAL A 629 16.20 16.34 7.41
CA VAL A 629 16.59 14.99 7.85
C VAL A 629 17.24 14.25 6.70
N ALA A 630 18.51 13.88 6.86
CA ALA A 630 19.22 13.00 5.94
C ALA A 630 19.30 11.59 6.52
N ARG A 631 18.84 10.59 5.77
CA ARG A 631 18.89 9.18 6.16
C ARG A 631 19.75 8.38 5.23
N GLY A 632 20.40 7.37 5.77
CA GLY A 632 21.14 6.40 5.00
C GLY A 632 21.17 5.04 5.69
N LYS A 633 21.28 3.99 4.89
CA LYS A 633 21.43 2.62 5.38
C LYS A 633 22.38 1.83 4.49
N ALA A 634 23.19 0.96 5.09
CA ALA A 634 24.09 0.08 4.36
C ALA A 634 24.44 -1.16 5.21
N LEU A 635 24.95 -2.21 4.57
CA LEU A 635 25.64 -3.26 5.31
C LEU A 635 26.79 -2.66 6.12
N THR A 636 27.01 -3.14 7.33
CA THR A 636 28.05 -2.63 8.26
C THR A 636 29.43 -2.58 7.61
N SER A 637 29.77 -3.58 6.78
CA SER A 637 31.00 -3.61 5.99
C SER A 637 31.10 -2.50 4.93
N LYS A 638 29.99 -1.82 4.60
CA LYS A 638 29.88 -0.72 3.63
C LYS A 638 29.57 0.63 4.29
N ALA A 639 29.58 0.71 5.61
CA ALA A 639 29.30 1.95 6.34
C ALA A 639 30.20 3.12 5.90
N ARG A 640 31.47 2.85 5.57
CA ARG A 640 32.39 3.87 5.05
C ARG A 640 31.89 4.49 3.75
N GLN A 641 31.44 3.65 2.79
CA GLN A 641 30.96 4.12 1.50
C GLN A 641 29.64 4.90 1.65
N LEU A 642 28.77 4.49 2.57
CA LEU A 642 27.55 5.23 2.91
C LEU A 642 27.88 6.63 3.43
N MET A 643 28.82 6.73 4.40
CA MET A 643 29.20 8.00 5.02
C MET A 643 29.94 8.93 4.04
N ASP A 644 30.76 8.37 3.15
CA ASP A 644 31.43 9.12 2.06
C ASP A 644 30.39 9.69 1.07
N LEU A 645 29.42 8.86 0.64
CA LEU A 645 28.34 9.31 -0.24
C LEU A 645 27.45 10.40 0.40
N LEU A 646 27.06 10.23 1.67
CA LEU A 646 26.30 11.26 2.39
C LEU A 646 27.11 12.56 2.51
N GLY A 647 28.38 12.46 2.86
CA GLY A 647 29.30 13.61 2.95
C GLY A 647 29.44 14.33 1.60
N GLU A 648 29.58 13.58 0.51
CA GLU A 648 29.68 14.14 -0.83
C GLU A 648 28.41 14.89 -1.22
N VAL A 649 27.23 14.27 -1.06
CA VAL A 649 25.95 14.90 -1.40
C VAL A 649 25.67 16.13 -0.52
N ILE A 650 25.96 16.06 0.76
CA ILE A 650 25.72 17.16 1.71
C ILE A 650 26.63 18.35 1.44
N ASN A 651 27.95 18.12 1.21
CA ASN A 651 28.96 19.19 1.16
C ASN A 651 29.29 19.66 -0.25
N HIS A 652 29.10 18.83 -1.29
CA HIS A 652 29.64 19.06 -2.63
C HIS A 652 28.61 19.06 -3.76
N THR A 653 27.30 19.06 -3.46
CA THR A 653 26.26 19.15 -4.51
C THR A 653 26.40 20.45 -5.31
N SER A 654 26.36 20.34 -6.62
CA SER A 654 26.49 21.46 -7.56
C SER A 654 25.14 21.88 -8.12
N PHE A 655 24.80 23.16 -7.98
CA PHE A 655 23.56 23.75 -8.50
C PHE A 655 23.78 24.49 -9.82
N ARG A 656 24.91 24.28 -10.53
CA ARG A 656 25.30 25.04 -11.73
C ARG A 656 24.56 24.60 -13.01
N ASP A 657 24.10 23.35 -13.06
CA ASP A 657 23.35 22.86 -14.24
C ASP A 657 21.88 23.28 -14.18
N THR A 658 21.62 24.49 -14.66
CA THR A 658 20.25 25.05 -14.70
C THR A 658 19.30 24.26 -15.60
N LYS A 659 19.81 23.49 -16.58
CA LYS A 659 18.96 22.61 -17.42
C LYS A 659 18.50 21.38 -16.62
N ARG A 660 19.40 20.80 -15.83
CA ARG A 660 19.06 19.68 -14.95
C ARG A 660 18.07 20.12 -13.85
N LEU A 661 18.31 21.28 -13.25
CA LEU A 661 17.36 21.87 -12.30
C LEU A 661 15.97 22.05 -12.92
N LYS A 662 15.87 22.55 -14.17
CA LYS A 662 14.58 22.66 -14.86
C LYS A 662 13.92 21.31 -15.05
N ALA A 663 14.67 20.30 -15.46
CA ALA A 663 14.12 18.95 -15.64
C ALA A 663 13.54 18.41 -14.34
N LEU A 664 14.27 18.53 -13.21
CA LEU A 664 13.81 18.09 -11.88
C LEU A 664 12.57 18.86 -11.41
N LEU A 665 12.50 20.18 -11.66
CA LEU A 665 11.30 20.98 -11.36
C LEU A 665 10.06 20.49 -12.13
N LEU A 666 10.25 20.15 -13.40
CA LEU A 666 9.16 19.62 -14.24
C LEU A 666 8.74 18.21 -13.81
N GLU A 667 9.70 17.36 -13.45
CA GLU A 667 9.45 16.03 -12.90
C GLU A 667 8.63 16.13 -11.59
N GLU A 668 9.06 16.95 -10.64
CA GLU A 668 8.38 17.20 -9.37
C GLU A 668 6.96 17.76 -9.59
N LYS A 669 6.81 18.77 -10.50
CA LYS A 669 5.49 19.34 -10.83
C LYS A 669 4.56 18.29 -11.42
N SER A 670 5.08 17.45 -12.33
CA SER A 670 4.31 16.34 -12.94
C SER A 670 3.83 15.33 -11.88
N GLU A 671 4.69 14.98 -10.92
CA GLU A 671 4.31 14.10 -9.82
C GLU A 671 3.19 14.71 -8.96
N TRP A 672 3.29 15.99 -8.62
CA TRP A 672 2.23 16.69 -7.90
C TRP A 672 0.92 16.72 -8.69
N ASP A 673 0.96 17.00 -9.99
CA ASP A 673 -0.23 17.01 -10.85
C ASP A 673 -0.96 15.65 -10.87
N MET A 674 -0.20 14.55 -10.93
CA MET A 674 -0.75 13.20 -10.93
C MET A 674 -1.28 12.78 -9.55
N THR A 675 -0.62 13.17 -8.47
CA THR A 675 -0.88 12.62 -7.13
C THR A 675 -1.74 13.50 -6.24
N ALA A 676 -1.83 14.81 -6.51
CA ALA A 676 -2.54 15.76 -5.64
C ALA A 676 -4.01 15.36 -5.39
N PHE A 677 -4.72 14.91 -6.43
CA PHE A 677 -6.11 14.50 -6.26
C PHE A 677 -6.25 13.19 -5.49
N SER A 678 -5.41 12.20 -5.74
CA SER A 678 -5.45 10.92 -4.99
C SER A 678 -5.09 11.10 -3.52
N ARG A 679 -4.24 12.08 -3.19
CA ARG A 679 -3.82 12.49 -1.84
C ARG A 679 -4.69 13.60 -1.24
N GLY A 680 -5.81 13.95 -1.88
CA GLY A 680 -6.65 15.09 -1.56
C GLY A 680 -7.10 15.17 -0.11
N HIS A 681 -7.41 14.05 0.54
CA HIS A 681 -7.76 14.01 1.96
C HIS A 681 -6.59 14.49 2.85
N ASN A 682 -5.35 14.05 2.58
CA ASN A 682 -4.17 14.48 3.35
C ASN A 682 -3.90 15.98 3.15
N LEU A 683 -3.97 16.46 1.91
CA LEU A 683 -3.78 17.86 1.60
C LEU A 683 -4.85 18.74 2.25
N THR A 684 -6.11 18.29 2.22
CA THR A 684 -7.23 19.01 2.84
C THR A 684 -7.12 19.05 4.36
N MET A 685 -6.73 17.93 5.00
CA MET A 685 -6.51 17.86 6.45
C MET A 685 -5.30 18.70 6.88
N GLY A 686 -4.17 18.62 6.16
CA GLY A 686 -2.98 19.43 6.45
C GLY A 686 -3.26 20.91 6.32
N ARG A 687 -3.99 21.31 5.25
CA ARG A 687 -4.42 22.69 5.06
C ARG A 687 -5.35 23.18 6.17
N LEU A 688 -6.35 22.37 6.55
CA LEU A 688 -7.26 22.67 7.66
C LEU A 688 -6.50 22.85 8.98
N ALA A 689 -5.62 21.92 9.34
CA ALA A 689 -4.84 21.97 10.57
C ALA A 689 -3.97 23.25 10.64
N SER A 690 -3.50 23.75 9.50
CA SER A 690 -2.67 24.97 9.44
C SER A 690 -3.42 26.25 9.83
N TYR A 691 -4.74 26.23 9.98
CA TYR A 691 -5.51 27.39 10.43
C TYR A 691 -5.38 27.64 11.93
N PHE A 692 -5.08 26.59 12.72
CA PHE A 692 -5.08 26.66 14.19
C PHE A 692 -3.87 26.00 14.87
N SER A 693 -2.96 25.33 14.13
CA SER A 693 -1.76 24.68 14.67
C SER A 693 -0.49 25.26 14.04
N LYS A 694 0.45 25.76 14.87
CA LYS A 694 1.75 26.26 14.41
C LYS A 694 2.61 25.17 13.79
N THR A 695 2.59 23.97 14.35
CA THR A 695 3.26 22.79 13.78
C THR A 695 2.72 22.49 12.37
N ALA A 696 1.41 22.52 12.22
CA ALA A 696 0.78 22.30 10.92
C ALA A 696 1.02 23.47 9.95
N GLN A 697 1.15 24.72 10.41
CA GLN A 697 1.55 25.87 9.57
C GLN A 697 2.90 25.65 8.92
N PHE A 698 3.88 25.12 9.68
CA PHE A 698 5.17 24.79 9.13
C PHE A 698 5.08 23.61 8.14
N SER A 699 4.43 22.51 8.53
CA SER A 699 4.27 21.31 7.68
C SER A 699 3.56 21.62 6.37
N GLU A 700 2.63 22.58 6.37
CA GLU A 700 1.90 23.01 5.17
C GLU A 700 2.82 23.71 4.14
N GLN A 701 4.02 24.15 4.53
CA GLN A 701 5.02 24.64 3.57
C GLN A 701 5.54 23.54 2.62
N ALA A 702 5.37 22.27 3.00
CA ALA A 702 5.62 21.10 2.15
C ALA A 702 4.31 20.47 1.60
N GLY A 703 3.15 21.13 1.81
CA GLY A 703 1.83 20.70 1.38
C GLY A 703 1.31 21.52 0.19
N MET A 704 0.04 21.93 0.26
CA MET A 704 -0.61 22.71 -0.78
C MET A 704 0.12 24.03 -1.07
N THR A 705 0.71 24.67 -0.03
CA THR A 705 1.52 25.89 -0.20
C THR A 705 2.73 25.63 -1.11
N PHE A 706 3.42 24.51 -0.93
CA PHE A 706 4.53 24.12 -1.81
C PHE A 706 4.08 23.88 -3.25
N TYR A 707 2.94 23.26 -3.44
CA TYR A 707 2.44 23.00 -4.80
C TYR A 707 2.17 24.29 -5.58
N TYR A 708 1.59 25.32 -4.94
CA TYR A 708 1.45 26.65 -5.56
C TYR A 708 2.79 27.31 -5.85
N PHE A 709 3.73 27.25 -4.90
CA PHE A 709 5.09 27.75 -5.09
C PHE A 709 5.79 27.08 -6.29
N LEU A 710 5.73 25.75 -6.36
CA LEU A 710 6.35 24.96 -7.43
C LEU A 710 5.77 25.32 -8.80
N ALA A 711 4.45 25.43 -8.90
CA ALA A 711 3.78 25.80 -10.15
C ALA A 711 4.19 27.21 -10.62
N ASP A 712 4.26 28.20 -9.71
CA ASP A 712 4.75 29.53 -10.04
C ASP A 712 6.23 29.51 -10.47
N LEU A 713 7.04 28.75 -9.75
CA LEU A 713 8.46 28.61 -10.04
C LEU A 713 8.69 27.99 -11.44
N VAL A 714 7.96 26.94 -11.80
CA VAL A 714 8.04 26.33 -13.15
C VAL A 714 7.68 27.32 -14.24
N LYS A 715 6.61 28.12 -14.05
CA LYS A 715 6.18 29.14 -15.02
C LYS A 715 7.21 30.26 -15.23
N THR A 716 7.94 30.61 -14.18
CA THR A 716 8.88 31.75 -14.20
C THR A 716 10.35 31.35 -14.32
N TYR A 717 10.66 30.06 -14.32
CA TYR A 717 12.01 29.52 -14.21
C TYR A 717 12.99 30.03 -15.26
N ASP A 718 12.60 30.10 -16.54
CA ASP A 718 13.51 30.48 -17.65
C ASP A 718 14.08 31.90 -17.48
N GLY A 719 13.37 32.79 -16.79
CA GLY A 719 13.85 34.13 -16.45
C GLY A 719 14.59 34.22 -15.10
N ARG A 720 14.62 33.12 -14.30
CA ARG A 720 15.12 33.09 -12.91
C ARG A 720 16.08 31.95 -12.64
N ALA A 721 16.55 31.23 -13.66
CA ALA A 721 17.32 30.00 -13.48
C ALA A 721 18.57 30.17 -12.59
N GLU A 722 19.34 31.23 -12.83
CA GLU A 722 20.54 31.54 -12.03
C GLU A 722 20.16 31.96 -10.59
N GLU A 723 19.08 32.75 -10.41
CA GLU A 723 18.58 33.13 -9.07
C GLU A 723 18.16 31.90 -8.26
N VAL A 724 17.48 30.94 -8.89
CA VAL A 724 17.03 29.69 -8.23
C VAL A 724 18.25 28.85 -7.83
N ALA A 725 19.24 28.71 -8.71
CA ALA A 725 20.49 28.00 -8.43
C ALA A 725 21.25 28.63 -7.25
N GLU A 726 21.37 29.95 -7.22
CA GLU A 726 22.01 30.69 -6.13
C GLU A 726 21.24 30.53 -4.80
N LYS A 727 19.90 30.60 -4.83
CA LYS A 727 19.06 30.40 -3.64
C LYS A 727 19.18 28.99 -3.09
N LEU A 728 19.14 27.93 -3.92
CA LEU A 728 19.32 26.56 -3.49
C LEU A 728 20.70 26.35 -2.85
N SER A 729 21.76 26.92 -3.48
CA SER A 729 23.12 26.89 -2.93
C SER A 729 23.23 27.62 -1.60
N ALA A 730 22.58 28.76 -1.45
CA ALA A 730 22.59 29.53 -0.20
C ALA A 730 21.85 28.80 0.93
N VAL A 731 20.69 28.22 0.62
CA VAL A 731 19.87 27.44 1.56
C VAL A 731 20.65 26.20 2.01
N ALA A 732 21.27 25.45 1.10
CA ALA A 732 22.09 24.29 1.44
C ALA A 732 23.24 24.65 2.42
N LYS A 733 23.95 25.77 2.17
CA LYS A 733 25.04 26.25 3.05
C LYS A 733 24.58 26.69 4.43
N LYS A 734 23.34 27.16 4.60
CA LYS A 734 22.77 27.49 5.91
C LYS A 734 22.37 26.22 6.67
N ILE A 735 21.81 25.23 5.97
CA ILE A 735 21.32 24.00 6.60
C ILE A 735 22.48 23.11 7.03
N PHE A 736 23.41 22.80 6.11
CA PHE A 736 24.43 21.79 6.33
C PHE A 736 25.67 22.38 7.03
N THR A 737 25.54 22.56 8.34
CA THR A 737 26.61 23.03 9.22
C THR A 737 26.68 22.20 10.50
N ARG A 738 27.87 22.11 11.11
CA ARG A 738 28.08 21.32 12.33
C ARG A 738 27.26 21.82 13.51
N SER A 739 27.07 23.15 13.63
CA SER A 739 26.36 23.78 14.74
C SER A 739 24.85 23.45 14.74
N HIS A 740 24.26 23.09 13.58
CA HIS A 740 22.86 22.72 13.42
C HIS A 740 22.61 21.22 13.45
N MET A 741 23.67 20.41 13.58
CA MET A 741 23.60 18.95 13.40
C MET A 741 23.55 18.18 14.73
N PHE A 742 22.78 17.12 14.77
CA PHE A 742 22.96 15.94 15.60
C PHE A 742 22.59 14.70 14.77
N PHE A 743 22.96 13.50 15.24
CA PHE A 743 22.62 12.29 14.49
C PHE A 743 22.20 11.15 15.39
N ALA A 744 21.52 10.18 14.80
CA ALA A 744 21.08 8.95 15.44
C ALA A 744 21.52 7.72 14.63
N THR A 745 21.85 6.64 15.33
CA THR A 745 22.11 5.32 14.75
C THR A 745 21.20 4.26 15.34
N THR A 746 20.84 3.27 14.52
CA THR A 746 20.13 2.09 14.96
C THR A 746 20.90 0.86 14.51
N GLY A 747 21.14 -0.07 15.44
CA GLY A 747 21.94 -1.27 15.21
C GLY A 747 22.58 -1.77 16.50
N GLU A 748 23.42 -2.77 16.41
CA GLU A 748 24.24 -3.24 17.54
C GLU A 748 25.49 -2.37 17.68
N THR A 749 26.31 -2.64 18.67
CA THR A 749 27.54 -1.88 18.94
C THR A 749 28.51 -1.83 17.74
N GLU A 750 28.57 -2.90 16.92
CA GLU A 750 29.45 -2.95 15.73
C GLU A 750 29.00 -1.96 14.66
N GLU A 751 27.68 -1.91 14.39
CA GLU A 751 27.04 -0.98 13.44
C GLU A 751 27.26 0.47 13.86
N LYS A 752 27.04 0.78 15.16
CA LYS A 752 27.31 2.08 15.75
C LYS A 752 28.77 2.51 15.53
N GLN A 753 29.73 1.67 15.94
CA GLN A 753 31.16 1.97 15.80
C GLN A 753 31.59 2.12 14.34
N ALA A 754 30.96 1.40 13.40
CA ALA A 754 31.28 1.53 11.98
C ALA A 754 30.90 2.92 11.45
N VAL A 755 29.76 3.46 11.85
CA VAL A 755 29.31 4.83 11.51
C VAL A 755 30.21 5.86 12.20
N ASP A 756 30.44 5.74 13.51
CA ASP A 756 31.22 6.70 14.31
C ASP A 756 32.64 6.91 13.78
N ARG A 757 33.32 5.81 13.40
CA ARG A 757 34.65 5.86 12.78
C ARG A 757 34.70 6.62 11.45
N CYS A 758 33.57 6.72 10.76
CA CYS A 758 33.47 7.33 9.44
C CYS A 758 32.83 8.73 9.47
N LEU A 759 32.43 9.23 10.64
CA LEU A 759 31.77 10.53 10.77
C LEU A 759 32.65 11.69 10.23
N GLY A 760 33.96 11.57 10.37
CA GLY A 760 34.93 12.54 9.81
C GLY A 760 34.78 12.76 8.31
N LEU A 761 34.39 11.75 7.53
CA LEU A 761 34.14 11.89 6.08
C LEU A 761 33.05 12.93 5.73
N ILE A 762 32.17 13.21 6.67
CA ILE A 762 31.14 14.24 6.51
C ILE A 762 31.59 15.55 7.12
N LEU A 763 32.16 15.49 8.33
CA LEU A 763 32.51 16.68 9.10
C LEU A 763 33.72 17.45 8.54
N ASP A 764 34.70 16.79 7.93
CA ASP A 764 35.96 17.43 7.50
C ASP A 764 35.71 18.58 6.50
N ASP A 765 34.73 18.43 5.61
CA ASP A 765 34.34 19.44 4.61
C ASP A 765 33.14 20.31 5.06
N MET A 766 32.49 19.97 6.20
CA MET A 766 31.31 20.70 6.68
C MET A 766 31.74 21.95 7.49
N PRO A 767 31.19 23.14 7.15
CA PRO A 767 31.47 24.37 7.90
C PRO A 767 30.92 24.29 9.33
N GLU A 768 31.55 25.02 10.26
CA GLU A 768 31.10 25.09 11.65
C GLU A 768 29.68 25.67 11.74
N GLY A 769 29.44 26.76 11.03
CA GLY A 769 28.20 27.52 11.13
C GLY A 769 28.05 28.34 12.41
N GLU A 770 26.99 29.13 12.47
CA GLU A 770 26.62 29.89 13.67
C GLU A 770 25.33 29.26 14.25
N LYS A 771 25.38 28.83 15.52
CA LYS A 771 24.21 28.28 16.18
C LYS A 771 23.16 29.36 16.39
N LYS A 772 21.97 29.19 15.84
CA LYS A 772 20.84 30.06 16.04
C LYS A 772 19.97 29.59 17.20
N GLU A 773 19.31 30.55 17.85
CA GLU A 773 18.31 30.23 18.87
C GLU A 773 17.04 29.68 18.22
N ALA A 774 16.43 28.70 18.88
CA ALA A 774 15.16 28.14 18.44
C ALA A 774 14.04 29.21 18.46
N HIS A 775 13.34 29.33 17.37
CA HIS A 775 12.20 30.26 17.23
C HIS A 775 11.09 29.63 16.40
N LEU A 776 9.93 30.27 16.40
CA LEU A 776 8.80 29.93 15.55
C LEU A 776 8.84 30.80 14.30
N PHE A 777 8.59 30.19 13.14
CA PHE A 777 8.39 30.94 11.90
C PHE A 777 7.04 31.63 11.89
N ASP A 778 7.01 32.86 11.38
CA ASP A 778 5.80 33.67 11.30
C ASP A 778 5.24 33.73 9.87
N PHE A 779 4.68 32.60 9.44
CA PHE A 779 4.08 32.49 8.13
C PHE A 779 2.81 33.37 8.02
N PRO A 780 2.55 33.97 6.84
CA PRO A 780 1.34 34.74 6.61
C PRO A 780 0.07 33.99 6.99
N ALA A 781 -0.82 34.64 7.73
CA ALA A 781 -2.12 34.09 8.10
C ALA A 781 -2.89 33.65 6.84
N LYS A 782 -3.44 32.44 6.84
CA LYS A 782 -4.27 31.95 5.75
C LYS A 782 -5.73 32.31 6.01
N GLU A 783 -6.48 32.49 4.92
CA GLU A 783 -7.93 32.54 5.02
C GLU A 783 -8.45 31.20 5.52
N ILE A 784 -9.34 31.23 6.50
CA ILE A 784 -10.05 30.03 6.96
C ILE A 784 -11.24 29.76 6.06
N ASN A 785 -11.74 28.52 6.02
CA ASN A 785 -12.86 28.11 5.18
C ASN A 785 -12.53 28.26 3.69
N GLU A 786 -11.53 27.52 3.26
CA GLU A 786 -11.09 27.46 1.86
C GLU A 786 -11.66 26.26 1.13
N ALA A 787 -11.86 26.41 -0.19
CA ALA A 787 -12.15 25.32 -1.08
C ALA A 787 -11.22 25.33 -2.30
N PHE A 788 -10.79 24.15 -2.74
CA PHE A 788 -9.91 23.93 -3.88
C PHE A 788 -10.67 23.19 -4.97
N LEU A 789 -10.79 23.84 -6.14
CA LEU A 789 -11.53 23.30 -7.29
C LEU A 789 -10.71 22.27 -8.03
N THR A 790 -11.31 21.13 -8.32
CA THR A 790 -10.73 20.07 -9.16
C THR A 790 -11.71 19.66 -10.26
N SER A 791 -11.21 18.99 -11.29
CA SER A 791 -12.04 18.38 -12.33
C SER A 791 -12.76 17.09 -11.86
N GLY A 792 -12.47 16.61 -10.65
CA GLY A 792 -13.07 15.41 -10.08
C GLY A 792 -14.56 15.59 -9.77
N LYS A 793 -15.29 14.46 -9.67
CA LYS A 793 -16.73 14.44 -9.34
C LYS A 793 -17.00 14.24 -7.85
N VAL A 794 -15.97 13.99 -7.06
CA VAL A 794 -16.03 13.71 -5.62
C VAL A 794 -15.26 14.77 -4.83
N GLN A 795 -15.54 14.82 -3.53
CA GLN A 795 -14.96 15.78 -2.61
C GLN A 795 -14.13 15.09 -1.53
N TYR A 796 -13.26 15.89 -0.91
CA TYR A 796 -12.62 15.67 0.38
C TYR A 796 -13.11 16.80 1.28
N VAL A 797 -13.94 16.50 2.28
CA VAL A 797 -14.60 17.49 3.13
C VAL A 797 -14.03 17.38 4.53
N ALA A 798 -13.24 18.38 4.94
CA ALA A 798 -12.59 18.39 6.23
C ALA A 798 -13.14 19.50 7.15
N LYS A 799 -13.28 19.16 8.43
CA LYS A 799 -13.66 20.04 9.54
C LYS A 799 -12.81 19.72 10.76
N GLY A 800 -12.46 20.76 11.57
CA GLY A 800 -11.63 20.53 12.75
C GLY A 800 -11.43 21.77 13.60
N GLY A 801 -10.54 21.64 14.59
CA GLY A 801 -10.15 22.67 15.53
C GLY A 801 -9.13 22.14 16.53
N ASN A 802 -8.88 22.90 17.61
CA ASN A 802 -8.01 22.46 18.69
C ASN A 802 -8.78 22.45 20.04
N PHE A 803 -9.04 21.27 20.59
CA PHE A 803 -9.80 21.14 21.84
C PHE A 803 -9.08 21.74 23.06
N ARG A 804 -7.74 21.89 23.00
CA ARG A 804 -7.00 22.52 24.10
C ARG A 804 -7.29 24.02 24.22
N ASP A 805 -7.58 24.67 23.09
CA ASP A 805 -8.00 26.09 23.07
C ASP A 805 -9.32 26.31 23.80
N HIS A 806 -10.12 25.24 23.95
CA HIS A 806 -11.37 25.21 24.72
C HIS A 806 -11.22 24.65 26.14
N GLY A 807 -9.97 24.40 26.59
CA GLY A 807 -9.67 23.97 27.95
C GLY A 807 -9.80 22.47 28.22
N PHE A 808 -9.97 21.65 27.16
CA PHE A 808 -10.01 20.19 27.27
C PHE A 808 -8.60 19.57 27.26
N THR A 809 -8.48 18.39 27.82
CA THR A 809 -7.23 17.62 27.89
C THR A 809 -7.37 16.29 27.17
N TYR A 810 -6.25 15.77 26.66
CA TYR A 810 -6.20 14.47 25.97
C TYR A 810 -6.32 13.32 26.96
N THR A 811 -7.15 12.34 26.64
CA THR A 811 -7.30 11.06 27.36
C THR A 811 -7.29 9.88 26.39
N GLY A 812 -6.97 8.67 26.88
CA GLY A 812 -7.05 7.44 26.09
C GLY A 812 -8.45 7.12 25.57
N ALA A 813 -9.49 7.65 26.21
CA ALA A 813 -10.89 7.51 25.74
C ALA A 813 -11.11 8.14 24.36
N LEU A 814 -10.33 9.17 23.97
CA LEU A 814 -10.40 9.76 22.61
C LEU A 814 -10.06 8.75 21.53
N ARG A 815 -9.06 7.90 21.73
CA ARG A 815 -8.71 6.85 20.76
C ARG A 815 -9.82 5.79 20.63
N VAL A 816 -10.45 5.42 21.74
CA VAL A 816 -11.59 4.49 21.73
C VAL A 816 -12.78 5.13 21.02
N MET A 817 -13.04 6.41 21.28
CA MET A 817 -14.06 7.19 20.59
C MET A 817 -13.81 7.22 19.07
N GLU A 818 -12.57 7.44 18.61
CA GLU A 818 -12.21 7.38 17.19
C GLU A 818 -12.60 6.04 16.55
N THR A 819 -12.32 4.93 17.23
CA THR A 819 -12.68 3.58 16.77
C THR A 819 -14.20 3.42 16.67
N ILE A 820 -14.95 3.87 17.69
CA ILE A 820 -16.41 3.83 17.69
C ILE A 820 -16.97 4.70 16.54
N LEU A 821 -16.52 5.95 16.43
CA LEU A 821 -16.99 6.86 15.39
C LEU A 821 -16.71 6.33 13.98
N ARG A 822 -15.54 5.73 13.77
CA ARG A 822 -15.16 5.13 12.49
C ARG A 822 -16.17 4.07 12.06
N TYR A 823 -16.49 3.11 12.91
CA TYR A 823 -17.27 1.92 12.53
C TYR A 823 -18.79 2.09 12.75
N GLU A 824 -19.23 2.83 13.78
CA GLU A 824 -20.65 2.91 14.13
C GLU A 824 -21.34 4.16 13.58
N TYR A 825 -20.62 5.25 13.37
CA TYR A 825 -21.22 6.50 12.93
C TYR A 825 -20.81 6.86 11.49
N LEU A 826 -19.52 7.12 11.26
CA LEU A 826 -19.04 7.62 9.96
C LEU A 826 -19.18 6.57 8.86
N TRP A 827 -18.85 5.31 9.16
CA TRP A 827 -19.07 4.23 8.21
C TRP A 827 -20.53 4.13 7.77
N LYS A 828 -21.46 4.18 8.70
CA LYS A 828 -22.91 4.08 8.39
C LYS A 828 -23.44 5.31 7.69
N LYS A 829 -23.13 6.52 8.23
CA LYS A 829 -23.74 7.77 7.76
C LYS A 829 -23.07 8.34 6.52
N VAL A 830 -21.73 8.38 6.48
CA VAL A 830 -20.97 9.02 5.42
C VAL A 830 -20.67 8.04 4.28
N ARG A 831 -20.28 6.80 4.61
CA ARG A 831 -19.96 5.79 3.58
C ARG A 831 -21.20 5.06 3.07
N VAL A 832 -21.89 4.29 3.92
CA VAL A 832 -22.98 3.41 3.46
C VAL A 832 -24.18 4.20 2.96
N LEU A 833 -24.65 5.19 3.73
CA LEU A 833 -25.81 6.01 3.34
C LEU A 833 -25.43 7.17 2.42
N GLY A 834 -24.27 7.82 2.69
CA GLY A 834 -23.80 8.97 1.93
C GLY A 834 -23.08 8.62 0.63
N GLY A 835 -22.56 7.40 0.48
CA GLY A 835 -21.88 6.95 -0.72
C GLY A 835 -20.41 7.37 -0.82
N ALA A 836 -19.82 7.91 0.23
CA ALA A 836 -18.37 8.18 0.28
C ALA A 836 -17.56 6.88 0.32
N TYR A 837 -16.34 6.91 -0.18
CA TYR A 837 -15.44 5.76 -0.08
C TYR A 837 -14.94 5.52 1.35
N GLY A 838 -14.74 6.60 2.13
CA GLY A 838 -14.34 6.52 3.53
C GLY A 838 -14.57 7.82 4.29
N ALA A 839 -14.39 7.76 5.62
CA ALA A 839 -14.35 8.92 6.48
C ALA A 839 -13.44 8.64 7.69
N PHE A 840 -12.73 9.67 8.14
CA PHE A 840 -11.69 9.58 9.16
C PHE A 840 -11.92 10.61 10.25
N THR A 841 -11.51 10.26 11.48
CA THR A 841 -11.35 11.20 12.59
C THR A 841 -9.96 11.06 13.17
N GLN A 842 -9.38 12.16 13.64
CA GLN A 842 -8.14 12.18 14.40
C GLN A 842 -8.27 13.18 15.55
N PHE A 843 -7.89 12.74 16.74
CA PHE A 843 -7.79 13.59 17.93
C PHE A 843 -6.38 13.43 18.50
N LEU A 844 -5.50 14.38 18.17
CA LEU A 844 -4.09 14.29 18.53
C LEU A 844 -3.85 14.84 19.95
N ARG A 845 -2.74 14.44 20.54
CA ARG A 845 -2.39 14.83 21.92
C ARG A 845 -2.13 16.33 22.10
N ASP A 846 -1.66 16.99 21.04
CA ASP A 846 -1.48 18.44 21.02
C ASP A 846 -2.80 19.24 20.93
N GLY A 847 -3.94 18.57 20.87
CA GLY A 847 -5.29 19.13 20.79
C GLY A 847 -5.84 19.22 19.35
N THR A 848 -5.00 19.03 18.34
CA THR A 848 -5.43 19.06 16.93
C THR A 848 -6.47 17.97 16.70
N SER A 849 -7.63 18.38 16.16
CA SER A 849 -8.77 17.49 15.91
C SER A 849 -9.27 17.68 14.49
N LEU A 850 -9.41 16.58 13.76
CA LEU A 850 -9.73 16.57 12.35
C LEU A 850 -10.81 15.52 12.06
N LEU A 851 -11.77 15.89 11.23
CA LEU A 851 -12.75 15.01 10.58
C LEU A 851 -12.57 15.20 9.07
N CYS A 852 -12.54 14.14 8.30
CA CYS A 852 -12.41 14.21 6.85
C CYS A 852 -13.15 13.08 6.15
N SER A 853 -13.88 13.38 5.09
CA SER A 853 -14.42 12.38 4.16
C SER A 853 -13.48 12.17 2.97
N TYR A 854 -13.52 10.97 2.39
CA TYR A 854 -12.65 10.54 1.30
C TYR A 854 -13.49 10.11 0.10
N ARG A 855 -13.24 10.75 -1.05
CA ARG A 855 -14.00 10.53 -2.30
C ARG A 855 -15.51 10.58 -2.06
N ASP A 856 -15.95 11.66 -1.47
CA ASP A 856 -17.32 11.87 -1.03
C ASP A 856 -18.18 12.49 -2.15
N PRO A 857 -19.31 11.89 -2.53
CA PRO A 857 -20.21 12.53 -3.46
C PRO A 857 -20.96 13.74 -2.87
N ASN A 858 -20.90 13.96 -1.55
CA ASN A 858 -21.63 15.00 -0.84
C ASN A 858 -20.67 16.06 -0.27
N LEU A 859 -21.18 17.23 0.03
CA LEU A 859 -20.45 18.32 0.68
C LEU A 859 -21.21 18.82 1.91
N LYS A 860 -22.37 19.42 1.68
CA LYS A 860 -23.18 20.02 2.74
C LYS A 860 -23.74 18.94 3.67
N GLU A 861 -24.24 17.86 3.11
CA GLU A 861 -24.83 16.73 3.83
C GLU A 861 -23.79 16.07 4.76
N THR A 862 -22.55 16.00 4.33
CA THR A 862 -21.44 15.49 5.15
C THR A 862 -21.12 16.43 6.31
N LEU A 863 -21.08 17.75 6.07
CA LEU A 863 -20.91 18.73 7.14
C LEU A 863 -22.07 18.71 8.15
N GLU A 864 -23.32 18.50 7.70
CA GLU A 864 -24.46 18.32 8.59
C GLU A 864 -24.32 17.03 9.42
N THR A 865 -23.85 15.94 8.80
CA THR A 865 -23.55 14.69 9.51
C THR A 865 -22.52 14.91 10.63
N TYR A 866 -21.48 15.74 10.40
CA TYR A 866 -20.51 16.06 11.46
C TYR A 866 -21.13 16.85 12.61
N LYS A 867 -22.12 17.69 12.36
CA LYS A 867 -22.80 18.48 13.41
C LYS A 867 -23.59 17.62 14.40
N ASP A 868 -24.07 16.46 13.96
CA ASP A 868 -24.86 15.57 14.79
C ASP A 868 -24.00 14.71 15.72
N LEU A 869 -22.65 14.71 15.57
CA LEU A 869 -21.72 13.88 16.36
C LEU A 869 -21.84 14.10 17.88
N PRO A 870 -21.94 15.34 18.43
CA PRO A 870 -22.06 15.53 19.85
C PRO A 870 -23.31 14.85 20.43
N GLU A 871 -24.48 15.01 19.79
CA GLU A 871 -25.73 14.39 20.20
C GLU A 871 -25.66 12.85 20.15
N TYR A 872 -25.03 12.30 19.10
CA TYR A 872 -24.79 10.87 19.01
C TYR A 872 -23.95 10.35 20.19
N LEU A 873 -22.88 11.07 20.55
CA LEU A 873 -22.03 10.68 21.70
C LEU A 873 -22.76 10.79 23.03
N GLU A 874 -23.55 11.85 23.26
CA GLU A 874 -24.34 12.02 24.48
C GLU A 874 -25.34 10.90 24.71
N THR A 875 -25.94 10.38 23.62
CA THR A 875 -26.96 9.35 23.65
C THR A 875 -26.43 7.94 23.37
N LEU A 876 -25.10 7.78 23.24
CA LEU A 876 -24.49 6.51 22.91
C LEU A 876 -24.79 5.43 23.97
N GLU A 877 -25.36 4.31 23.52
CA GLU A 877 -25.58 3.12 24.35
C GLU A 877 -24.82 1.94 23.75
N LEU A 878 -23.95 1.34 24.55
CA LEU A 878 -23.17 0.16 24.20
C LEU A 878 -23.21 -0.82 25.36
N SER A 879 -23.36 -2.11 25.05
CA SER A 879 -23.17 -3.18 26.03
C SER A 879 -21.70 -3.30 26.43
N GLU A 880 -21.41 -3.95 27.54
CA GLU A 880 -20.05 -4.23 28.00
C GLU A 880 -19.24 -5.00 26.93
N ARG A 881 -19.87 -5.95 26.22
CA ARG A 881 -19.26 -6.70 25.15
C ARG A 881 -18.85 -5.80 23.97
N GLU A 882 -19.73 -4.91 23.55
CA GLU A 882 -19.43 -3.94 22.47
C GLU A 882 -18.31 -2.99 22.86
N MET A 883 -18.36 -2.48 24.10
CA MET A 883 -17.30 -1.61 24.61
C MET A 883 -15.94 -2.32 24.66
N THR A 884 -15.91 -3.58 25.12
CA THR A 884 -14.70 -4.42 25.10
C THR A 884 -14.18 -4.61 23.69
N LYS A 885 -15.06 -4.87 22.72
CA LYS A 885 -14.70 -4.98 21.31
C LYS A 885 -13.96 -3.72 20.79
N TYR A 886 -14.49 -2.52 21.06
CA TYR A 886 -13.84 -1.28 20.61
C TYR A 886 -12.54 -0.97 21.34
N VAL A 887 -12.43 -1.32 22.62
CA VAL A 887 -11.16 -1.23 23.37
C VAL A 887 -10.10 -2.12 22.73
N ILE A 888 -10.43 -3.36 22.41
CA ILE A 888 -9.50 -4.30 21.74
C ILE A 888 -9.11 -3.79 20.37
N GLY A 889 -10.07 -3.39 19.54
CA GLY A 889 -9.79 -2.83 18.21
C GLY A 889 -8.94 -1.54 18.24
N THR A 890 -9.09 -0.74 19.31
CA THR A 890 -8.23 0.44 19.52
C THR A 890 -6.80 0.02 19.83
N MET A 891 -6.61 -1.04 20.63
CA MET A 891 -5.29 -1.57 20.98
C MET A 891 -4.58 -2.24 19.81
N ALA A 892 -5.31 -2.75 18.81
CA ALA A 892 -4.71 -3.39 17.62
C ALA A 892 -3.71 -2.49 16.89
N ALA A 893 -3.94 -1.17 16.86
CA ALA A 893 -3.02 -0.22 16.26
C ALA A 893 -1.64 -0.16 16.94
N ASP A 894 -1.56 -0.53 18.22
CA ASP A 894 -0.30 -0.59 18.99
C ASP A 894 0.44 -1.94 18.82
N GLU A 895 -0.22 -2.95 18.24
CA GLU A 895 0.34 -4.29 18.05
C GLU A 895 1.08 -4.46 16.70
N ILE A 896 1.10 -3.43 15.86
CA ILE A 896 1.85 -3.45 14.59
C ILE A 896 3.32 -3.73 14.89
N GLN A 897 3.87 -4.75 14.24
CA GLN A 897 5.27 -5.10 14.36
C GLN A 897 6.14 -4.05 13.65
N LEU A 898 7.04 -3.43 14.40
CA LEU A 898 7.98 -2.45 13.84
C LEU A 898 9.30 -3.14 13.45
N THR A 899 9.86 -2.72 12.32
CA THR A 899 11.22 -3.13 11.93
C THR A 899 12.26 -2.45 12.86
N PRO A 900 13.50 -2.94 12.90
CA PRO A 900 14.55 -2.30 13.70
C PRO A 900 14.71 -0.81 13.39
N SER A 901 14.73 -0.42 12.12
CA SER A 901 14.77 0.97 11.68
C SER A 901 13.61 1.79 12.24
N MET A 902 12.37 1.28 12.09
CA MET A 902 11.16 1.94 12.62
C MET A 902 11.18 2.10 14.15
N LYS A 903 11.75 1.12 14.89
CA LYS A 903 11.88 1.21 16.36
C LYS A 903 12.85 2.34 16.75
N GLY A 904 13.99 2.45 16.09
CA GLY A 904 14.95 3.53 16.31
C GLY A 904 14.37 4.91 15.97
N GLU A 905 13.69 5.03 14.83
CA GLU A 905 13.03 6.29 14.44
C GLU A 905 11.92 6.67 15.42
N ARG A 906 11.13 5.70 15.89
CA ARG A 906 10.08 5.94 16.89
C ARG A 906 10.65 6.41 18.24
N ALA A 907 11.74 5.78 18.69
CA ALA A 907 12.39 6.19 19.92
C ALA A 907 12.92 7.64 19.82
N MET A 908 13.54 8.00 18.69
CA MET A 908 13.96 9.37 18.42
C MET A 908 12.78 10.36 18.37
N LEU A 909 11.69 9.98 17.71
CA LEU A 909 10.48 10.80 17.65
C LEU A 909 9.93 11.06 19.06
N HIS A 910 9.81 10.02 19.90
CA HIS A 910 9.33 10.15 21.27
C HIS A 910 10.25 11.06 22.12
N TYR A 911 11.56 10.96 21.96
CA TYR A 911 12.50 11.86 22.60
C TYR A 911 12.30 13.31 22.13
N LEU A 912 12.21 13.55 20.84
CA LEU A 912 12.14 14.91 20.27
C LEU A 912 10.82 15.63 20.55
N ASN A 913 9.70 14.89 20.60
CA ASN A 913 8.36 15.44 20.84
C ASN A 913 7.91 15.40 22.31
N GLY A 914 8.75 14.85 23.21
CA GLY A 914 8.47 14.79 24.65
C GLY A 914 7.45 13.72 25.07
N ASN A 915 7.25 12.66 24.26
CA ASN A 915 6.34 11.55 24.56
C ASN A 915 6.96 10.53 25.52
N THR A 916 6.87 10.77 26.83
CA THR A 916 7.50 9.94 27.85
C THR A 916 6.88 8.54 27.94
N ARG A 917 7.62 7.58 28.52
CA ARG A 917 7.10 6.23 28.79
C ARG A 917 5.90 6.26 29.75
N GLU A 918 5.94 7.11 30.76
CA GLU A 918 4.87 7.32 31.74
C GLU A 918 3.59 7.79 31.06
N ASP A 919 3.69 8.74 30.12
CA ASP A 919 2.55 9.21 29.34
C ASP A 919 1.95 8.10 28.47
N ARG A 920 2.79 7.32 27.78
CA ARG A 920 2.32 6.20 26.96
C ARG A 920 1.64 5.12 27.81
N MET A 921 2.21 4.78 28.98
CA MET A 921 1.62 3.83 29.93
C MET A 921 0.28 4.33 30.48
N ARG A 922 0.18 5.61 30.83
CA ARG A 922 -1.07 6.23 31.29
C ARG A 922 -2.15 6.12 30.24
N ILE A 923 -1.87 6.55 28.99
CA ILE A 923 -2.83 6.49 27.87
C ILE A 923 -3.26 5.04 27.61
N ARG A 924 -2.33 4.08 27.59
CA ARG A 924 -2.65 2.66 27.41
C ARG A 924 -3.59 2.16 28.52
N SER A 925 -3.33 2.52 29.76
CA SER A 925 -4.21 2.17 30.90
C SER A 925 -5.60 2.78 30.77
N GLU A 926 -5.70 4.04 30.35
CA GLU A 926 -6.97 4.74 30.10
C GLU A 926 -7.77 4.08 28.97
N ILE A 927 -7.12 3.63 27.88
CA ILE A 927 -7.78 2.89 26.80
C ILE A 927 -8.34 1.56 27.34
N ILE A 928 -7.52 0.76 28.02
CA ILE A 928 -7.93 -0.57 28.52
C ILE A 928 -9.08 -0.48 29.52
N SER A 929 -9.13 0.57 30.35
CA SER A 929 -10.16 0.77 31.37
C SER A 929 -11.36 1.60 30.89
N CYS A 930 -11.38 2.05 29.62
CA CYS A 930 -12.41 2.94 29.08
C CYS A 930 -13.82 2.31 29.15
N GLU A 931 -14.78 3.10 29.61
CA GLU A 931 -16.20 2.73 29.70
C GLU A 931 -17.07 3.69 28.86
N VAL A 932 -18.32 3.31 28.60
CA VAL A 932 -19.28 4.15 27.82
C VAL A 932 -19.45 5.53 28.42
N LYS A 933 -19.44 5.66 29.77
CA LYS A 933 -19.53 6.96 30.43
C LYS A 933 -18.39 7.91 30.06
N ASP A 934 -17.18 7.36 29.84
CA ASP A 934 -15.99 8.15 29.47
C ASP A 934 -16.11 8.67 28.03
N ILE A 935 -16.71 7.86 27.14
CA ILE A 935 -17.00 8.27 25.77
C ILE A 935 -18.08 9.39 25.74
N ARG A 936 -19.19 9.20 26.49
CA ARG A 936 -20.23 10.23 26.60
C ARG A 936 -19.68 11.56 27.15
N ALA A 937 -18.75 11.50 28.09
CA ALA A 937 -18.11 12.69 28.65
C ALA A 937 -17.29 13.50 27.65
N LEU A 938 -16.95 12.94 26.46
CA LEU A 938 -16.25 13.62 25.38
C LEU A 938 -17.17 14.44 24.46
N ALA A 939 -18.49 14.30 24.57
CA ALA A 939 -19.43 15.03 23.72
C ALA A 939 -19.24 16.57 23.78
N PRO A 940 -19.02 17.24 24.93
CA PRO A 940 -18.73 18.67 24.98
C PRO A 940 -17.43 19.06 24.28
N LEU A 941 -16.38 18.20 24.34
CA LEU A 941 -15.14 18.39 23.60
C LEU A 941 -15.40 18.34 22.09
N VAL A 942 -16.08 17.31 21.61
CA VAL A 942 -16.42 17.19 20.18
C VAL A 942 -17.29 18.35 19.73
N LYS A 943 -18.25 18.79 20.57
CA LYS A 943 -19.08 19.95 20.30
C LYS A 943 -18.24 21.21 20.09
N SER A 944 -17.24 21.45 20.93
CA SER A 944 -16.38 22.64 20.79
C SER A 944 -15.66 22.67 19.45
N ILE A 945 -15.17 21.50 18.97
CA ILE A 945 -14.53 21.36 17.65
C ILE A 945 -15.52 21.56 16.49
N ILE A 946 -16.74 21.05 16.64
CA ILE A 946 -17.78 21.25 15.60
C ILE A 946 -18.25 22.70 15.53
N ASP A 947 -18.28 23.40 16.65
CA ASP A 947 -18.64 24.81 16.70
C ASP A 947 -17.55 25.76 16.18
N ASP A 948 -16.28 25.29 16.09
CA ASP A 948 -15.19 26.07 15.49
C ASP A 948 -15.46 26.36 14.01
N PRO A 949 -15.02 27.53 13.49
CA PRO A 949 -15.36 27.96 12.13
C PRO A 949 -14.56 27.25 11.02
N TYR A 950 -13.63 26.38 11.35
CA TYR A 950 -12.64 25.85 10.40
C TYR A 950 -13.21 24.77 9.49
N ILE A 951 -13.16 25.01 8.17
CA ILE A 951 -13.56 24.07 7.11
C ILE A 951 -12.54 24.14 5.98
N CYS A 952 -12.19 23.02 5.41
CA CYS A 952 -11.43 22.93 4.17
C CYS A 952 -12.03 21.86 3.27
N CYS A 953 -12.14 22.15 1.97
CA CYS A 953 -12.66 21.21 0.99
C CYS A 953 -11.78 21.19 -0.26
N MET A 954 -11.62 20.01 -0.86
CA MET A 954 -11.07 19.88 -2.21
C MET A 954 -12.02 19.01 -3.02
N GLY A 955 -12.39 19.41 -4.24
CA GLY A 955 -13.26 18.56 -5.05
C GLY A 955 -13.94 19.24 -6.21
N SER A 956 -15.10 18.70 -6.58
CA SER A 956 -15.90 19.10 -7.74
C SER A 956 -16.21 20.59 -7.79
N GLU A 957 -15.80 21.23 -8.88
CA GLU A 957 -16.11 22.64 -9.12
C GLU A 957 -17.61 22.90 -9.05
N GLU A 958 -18.45 22.08 -9.66
CA GLU A 958 -19.91 22.24 -9.68
C GLU A 958 -20.48 22.28 -8.26
N LYS A 959 -20.06 21.34 -7.40
CA LYS A 959 -20.60 21.24 -6.03
C LYS A 959 -20.09 22.35 -5.13
N ILE A 960 -18.80 22.68 -5.22
CA ILE A 960 -18.21 23.78 -4.45
C ILE A 960 -18.85 25.12 -4.85
N GLN A 961 -19.08 25.37 -6.16
CA GLN A 961 -19.73 26.59 -6.61
C GLN A 961 -21.20 26.66 -6.17
N ARG A 962 -21.93 25.54 -6.16
CA ARG A 962 -23.31 25.45 -5.63
C ARG A 962 -23.36 25.84 -4.15
N ASP A 963 -22.40 25.37 -3.35
CA ASP A 963 -22.35 25.57 -1.91
C ASP A 963 -21.30 26.63 -1.50
N LYS A 964 -20.95 27.55 -2.42
CA LYS A 964 -19.91 28.58 -2.27
C LYS A 964 -20.04 29.44 -1.00
N ALA A 965 -21.25 29.61 -0.50
CA ALA A 965 -21.49 30.38 0.72
C ALA A 965 -20.86 29.77 1.99
N LEU A 966 -20.46 28.52 1.96
CA LEU A 966 -19.73 27.84 3.04
C LEU A 966 -18.26 28.28 3.14
N PHE A 967 -17.71 28.86 2.07
CA PHE A 967 -16.28 29.16 1.96
C PHE A 967 -16.04 30.65 1.87
N ARG A 968 -15.00 31.11 2.54
CA ARG A 968 -14.51 32.52 2.42
C ARG A 968 -13.64 32.69 1.17
N LYS A 969 -12.94 31.64 0.76
CA LYS A 969 -12.07 31.64 -0.41
C LYS A 969 -12.22 30.37 -1.21
N VAL A 970 -12.33 30.53 -2.52
CA VAL A 970 -12.34 29.39 -3.46
C VAL A 970 -11.17 29.58 -4.43
N LEU A 971 -10.35 28.57 -4.56
CA LEU A 971 -9.11 28.57 -5.34
C LEU A 971 -9.16 27.44 -6.38
N SER A 972 -8.63 27.69 -7.57
CA SER A 972 -8.33 26.62 -8.51
C SER A 972 -7.03 25.92 -8.11
N MET A 973 -6.92 24.65 -8.42
CA MET A 973 -5.63 23.95 -8.29
C MET A 973 -4.60 24.60 -9.23
N PRO A 974 -3.29 24.52 -8.92
CA PRO A 974 -2.26 25.02 -9.80
C PRO A 974 -2.32 24.34 -11.19
N GLU A 975 -2.18 25.15 -12.26
CA GLU A 975 -2.13 24.66 -13.64
C GLU A 975 -0.68 24.40 -14.08
#